data_a262eccf5eeb3e662ba098dca87fa41b
#
_entry.id   a262eccf5eeb3e662ba098dca87fa41b
#
_cell.length_a   1.000
_cell.length_b   1.000
_cell.length_c   1.000
_cell.angle_alpha   90.00
_cell.angle_beta   90.00
_cell.angle_gamma   90.00
#
_symmetry.space_group_name_H-M   'P 1'
#
loop_
_entity.id
_entity.type
_entity.pdbx_description
1 polymer ?
#
loop_
_entity_poly.entity_id
_entity_poly.type
_entity_poly.pdbx_seq_one_letter_code
_entity_poly.pdbx_strand_id
1 'polypeptide(L)'
;MAVLVVLIVSVLLLPAPTWAQGPVPADTARSPETADSSIAMSVTLPEVTVEGPRDRPQSIPGAAHVTSLDADAVSQSGAQSVADLLSMRSGAFVKQYGSTGLANLSMRGMGGTQTQVLLDGLRVSNPQTGQLDLSLLPTLLIESVEVQHGAGSARHGSGSLGGTVHLRTLRPQADPLFRVAGGGGAYGERHISAVATGGEGSWSGLVAGRYYRTDGDFQYRNSFLVPTQTLRRDGAGARTLTLYGRGTWRSREQEWRLSGWWTQARRGLPGPASARSGGAQQWDQLGRVWTDGSLPLGRGTLALSAQGQRSRLRYRNPPTQTDRTTLTTATDADAELRYPLSDLGSLTAGVTAGYDHASLNGGVDRLSGAAFVDATLSVAPFELEPAVRLDAISANGKPTVVPSPRLGVRFRPFDNVGLSLRGLAARAFRYPTFNERYYEPGGSPNLRPEDGWTTEGGLSYRLARPNGLFAAKATAFATRLTDKIVWQPSYVVSGVQVWSPSNVSRGYSRGLELSLRGRRQLRSDLILSGGSQFTHTDAENRANPDSPAYGAQLPYVPKQTWKLWGRVGWNGLSLSATSRLVGTRFYSADESNALSPYQALDLRVAYEWSLGTGELALVAQVKNVLDRRYEIVRLYPMPPRHATFQLRFFFPNSS
;
A
#
# COMPACT_ATOMS: atom_id res chain seq x y z
N MET A 1 19.27 11.95 -17.97
CA MET A 1 18.52 10.85 -17.31
C MET A 1 17.00 11.03 -17.30
N ALA A 2 16.45 12.21 -17.12
CA ALA A 2 15.05 12.46 -17.51
C ALA A 2 14.79 12.07 -18.97
N VAL A 3 15.78 12.24 -19.83
CA VAL A 3 15.80 11.82 -21.24
C VAL A 3 15.63 10.30 -21.41
N LEU A 4 16.18 9.46 -20.53
CA LEU A 4 16.04 7.99 -20.64
C LEU A 4 14.62 7.53 -20.30
N VAL A 5 13.99 8.11 -19.29
CA VAL A 5 12.59 7.81 -18.91
C VAL A 5 11.63 8.35 -19.98
N VAL A 6 11.89 9.54 -20.52
CA VAL A 6 11.13 10.11 -21.65
C VAL A 6 11.33 9.28 -22.92
N LEU A 7 12.55 8.81 -23.22
CA LEU A 7 12.84 7.90 -24.33
C LEU A 7 12.13 6.55 -24.18
N ILE A 8 12.11 5.95 -22.98
CA ILE A 8 11.37 4.71 -22.73
C ILE A 8 9.87 4.92 -22.95
N VAL A 9 9.29 6.01 -22.45
CA VAL A 9 7.88 6.34 -22.67
C VAL A 9 7.60 6.65 -24.15
N SER A 10 8.49 7.34 -24.85
CA SER A 10 8.36 7.66 -26.26
C SER A 10 8.44 6.41 -27.17
N VAL A 11 9.33 5.48 -26.85
CA VAL A 11 9.45 4.20 -27.60
C VAL A 11 8.22 3.30 -27.38
N LEU A 12 7.58 3.39 -26.20
CA LEU A 12 6.33 2.68 -25.92
C LEU A 12 5.12 3.22 -26.71
N LEU A 13 5.17 4.48 -27.15
CA LEU A 13 4.10 5.15 -27.90
C LEU A 13 4.25 5.10 -29.42
N LEU A 14 5.42 4.70 -29.96
CA LEU A 14 5.63 4.64 -31.41
C LEU A 14 4.79 3.50 -32.04
N PRO A 15 4.03 3.76 -33.12
CA PRO A 15 3.38 2.71 -33.90
C PRO A 15 4.46 1.82 -34.52
N ALA A 16 4.21 0.51 -34.58
CA ALA A 16 5.10 -0.44 -35.24
C ALA A 16 5.26 -0.04 -36.70
N PRO A 17 6.51 -0.03 -37.27
CA PRO A 17 6.68 0.22 -38.68
C PRO A 17 5.95 -0.89 -39.50
N THR A 18 5.02 -0.48 -40.35
CA THR A 18 4.36 -1.37 -41.34
C THR A 18 5.36 -1.66 -42.45
N TRP A 19 6.01 -2.81 -42.35
CA TRP A 19 6.72 -3.35 -43.52
C TRP A 19 5.68 -3.91 -44.49
N ALA A 20 5.64 -3.35 -45.69
CA ALA A 20 4.81 -3.82 -46.76
C ALA A 20 5.15 -5.30 -47.07
N GLN A 21 4.17 -6.19 -46.95
CA GLN A 21 4.28 -7.57 -47.39
C GLN A 21 4.06 -7.62 -48.91
N GLY A 22 5.11 -7.95 -49.63
CA GLY A 22 5.00 -8.41 -51.04
C GLY A 22 4.43 -9.85 -51.08
N PRO A 23 3.80 -10.26 -52.20
CA PRO A 23 3.11 -11.55 -52.29
C PRO A 23 4.11 -12.71 -52.32
N VAL A 24 3.86 -13.72 -51.50
CA VAL A 24 4.59 -15.01 -51.49
C VAL A 24 3.90 -15.98 -52.43
N PRO A 25 4.64 -16.65 -53.37
CA PRO A 25 4.10 -17.77 -54.13
C PRO A 25 4.02 -19.03 -53.27
N ALA A 26 2.95 -19.79 -53.44
CA ALA A 26 2.80 -21.12 -52.86
C ALA A 26 3.69 -22.13 -53.63
N ASP A 27 4.46 -22.94 -52.91
CA ASP A 27 4.75 -24.31 -53.33
C ASP A 27 5.18 -25.25 -52.19
N THR A 28 4.46 -26.33 -52.14
CA THR A 28 4.65 -27.74 -51.74
C THR A 28 5.80 -28.21 -50.85
N ALA A 29 5.37 -28.87 -49.77
CA ALA A 29 5.78 -30.15 -49.16
C ALA A 29 7.25 -30.59 -49.12
N ARG A 30 7.74 -30.82 -47.88
CA ARG A 30 8.34 -32.07 -47.34
C ARG A 30 9.01 -31.83 -45.98
N SER A 31 8.61 -32.61 -44.97
CA SER A 31 9.40 -32.84 -43.75
C SER A 31 10.64 -33.68 -44.06
N PRO A 32 11.74 -33.58 -43.30
CA PRO A 32 11.91 -34.49 -42.18
C PRO A 32 12.52 -33.86 -40.91
N GLU A 33 12.30 -34.60 -39.84
CA GLU A 33 12.86 -34.46 -38.50
C GLU A 33 14.36 -34.18 -38.48
N THR A 34 14.76 -33.22 -37.66
CA THR A 34 15.94 -33.33 -36.77
C THR A 34 15.69 -32.49 -35.52
N ALA A 35 15.80 -33.18 -34.38
CA ALA A 35 15.73 -32.61 -33.06
C ALA A 35 16.87 -31.60 -32.86
N ASP A 36 16.53 -30.36 -32.56
CA ASP A 36 17.44 -29.44 -31.91
C ASP A 36 16.71 -28.81 -30.72
N SER A 37 17.16 -29.22 -29.54
CA SER A 37 16.62 -28.81 -28.26
C SER A 37 17.09 -27.39 -27.90
N SER A 38 16.51 -26.40 -28.54
CA SER A 38 16.52 -25.04 -28.03
C SER A 38 15.32 -24.89 -27.10
N ILE A 39 15.59 -24.84 -25.80
CA ILE A 39 14.61 -24.48 -24.78
C ILE A 39 14.18 -23.03 -25.07
N ALA A 40 13.17 -22.89 -25.91
CA ALA A 40 12.44 -21.64 -26.04
C ALA A 40 11.70 -21.42 -24.71
N MET A 41 12.28 -20.60 -23.85
CA MET A 41 11.60 -20.10 -22.66
C MET A 41 10.38 -19.31 -23.15
N SER A 42 9.23 -19.97 -23.27
CA SER A 42 7.96 -19.30 -23.51
C SER A 42 7.63 -18.49 -22.24
N VAL A 43 8.07 -17.23 -22.21
CA VAL A 43 7.53 -16.26 -21.25
C VAL A 43 6.08 -16.05 -21.66
N THR A 44 5.20 -16.89 -21.14
CA THR A 44 3.77 -16.67 -21.20
C THR A 44 3.53 -15.34 -20.49
N LEU A 45 3.22 -14.29 -21.25
CA LEU A 45 2.77 -13.03 -20.68
C LEU A 45 1.56 -13.37 -19.84
N PRO A 46 1.58 -13.16 -18.52
CA PRO A 46 0.37 -13.40 -17.75
C PRO A 46 -0.71 -12.54 -18.38
N GLU A 47 -1.73 -13.19 -18.87
CA GLU A 47 -2.94 -12.55 -19.35
C GLU A 47 -3.45 -11.73 -18.17
N VAL A 48 -3.29 -10.41 -18.23
CA VAL A 48 -3.85 -9.51 -17.25
C VAL A 48 -5.34 -9.43 -17.58
N THR A 49 -6.01 -10.53 -17.38
CA THR A 49 -7.45 -10.62 -17.39
C THR A 49 -7.94 -9.80 -16.21
N VAL A 50 -8.70 -8.75 -16.50
CA VAL A 50 -9.47 -8.01 -15.49
C VAL A 50 -10.66 -8.85 -14.98
N GLU A 51 -10.86 -10.00 -15.56
CA GLU A 51 -11.73 -11.02 -15.00
C GLU A 51 -10.94 -11.80 -13.97
N GLY A 52 -11.09 -11.35 -12.72
CA GLY A 52 -10.56 -12.11 -11.60
C GLY A 52 -11.21 -13.48 -11.60
N PRO A 53 -10.39 -14.53 -11.47
CA PRO A 53 -10.91 -15.85 -11.17
C PRO A 53 -11.73 -15.80 -9.88
N ARG A 54 -12.49 -16.82 -9.65
CA ARG A 54 -13.35 -17.11 -8.50
C ARG A 54 -12.73 -16.86 -7.10
N ASP A 55 -11.47 -16.45 -7.04
CA ASP A 55 -10.62 -16.29 -5.83
C ASP A 55 -10.54 -14.88 -5.24
N ARG A 56 -11.37 -13.92 -5.64
CA ARG A 56 -11.38 -12.60 -5.00
C ARG A 56 -12.51 -12.50 -3.98
N PRO A 57 -12.25 -12.66 -2.68
CA PRO A 57 -13.27 -12.44 -1.65
C PRO A 57 -13.83 -11.02 -1.66
N GLN A 58 -13.06 -10.04 -2.18
CA GLN A 58 -13.48 -8.64 -2.24
C GLN A 58 -13.08 -8.04 -3.59
N SER A 59 -14.02 -7.89 -4.51
CA SER A 59 -13.78 -7.15 -5.75
C SER A 59 -13.71 -5.66 -5.45
N ILE A 60 -12.61 -5.00 -5.80
CA ILE A 60 -12.56 -3.55 -5.80
C ILE A 60 -13.49 -3.05 -6.91
N PRO A 61 -14.39 -2.11 -6.59
CA PRO A 61 -15.34 -1.59 -7.56
C PRO A 61 -14.65 -1.00 -8.79
N GLY A 62 -15.16 -1.30 -9.96
CA GLY A 62 -14.57 -0.89 -11.21
C GLY A 62 -14.64 0.61 -11.49
N ALA A 63 -15.62 1.30 -10.88
CA ALA A 63 -15.74 2.76 -10.97
C ALA A 63 -14.71 3.50 -10.10
N ALA A 64 -14.07 2.86 -9.11
CA ALA A 64 -13.06 3.48 -8.26
C ALA A 64 -11.73 3.69 -9.01
N HIS A 65 -10.95 4.71 -8.59
CA HIS A 65 -9.54 4.82 -9.01
C HIS A 65 -8.70 3.80 -8.25
N VAL A 66 -8.10 2.86 -8.97
CA VAL A 66 -7.27 1.80 -8.38
C VAL A 66 -5.90 1.79 -9.03
N THR A 67 -4.86 1.78 -8.19
CA THR A 67 -3.47 1.48 -8.59
C THR A 67 -3.16 0.04 -8.17
N SER A 68 -2.91 -0.86 -9.14
CA SER A 68 -2.57 -2.26 -8.88
C SER A 68 -1.09 -2.50 -9.13
N LEU A 69 -0.44 -3.17 -8.18
CA LEU A 69 0.95 -3.62 -8.23
C LEU A 69 0.93 -5.14 -8.11
N ASP A 70 1.20 -5.81 -9.21
CA ASP A 70 1.29 -7.28 -9.29
C ASP A 70 2.59 -7.80 -8.66
N ALA A 71 2.76 -9.12 -8.60
CA ALA A 71 3.92 -9.78 -8.02
C ALA A 71 5.23 -9.31 -8.68
N ASP A 72 5.22 -9.12 -9.98
CA ASP A 72 6.35 -8.59 -10.73
C ASP A 72 6.70 -7.15 -10.31
N ALA A 73 5.71 -6.26 -10.22
CA ALA A 73 5.92 -4.89 -9.77
C ALA A 73 6.47 -4.83 -8.33
N VAL A 74 6.01 -5.73 -7.46
CA VAL A 74 6.49 -5.84 -6.07
C VAL A 74 7.94 -6.32 -6.04
N SER A 75 8.26 -7.45 -6.68
CA SER A 75 9.59 -8.08 -6.65
C SER A 75 10.68 -7.25 -7.34
N GLN A 76 10.31 -6.58 -8.43
CA GLN A 76 11.22 -5.78 -9.26
C GLN A 76 11.41 -4.35 -8.73
N SER A 77 10.60 -3.89 -7.76
CA SER A 77 10.69 -2.53 -7.22
C SER A 77 11.98 -2.27 -6.44
N GLY A 78 12.60 -3.30 -5.86
CA GLY A 78 13.71 -3.19 -4.92
C GLY A 78 13.31 -2.64 -3.55
N ALA A 79 12.01 -2.47 -3.30
CA ALA A 79 11.47 -2.03 -2.02
C ALA A 79 11.68 -3.10 -0.95
N GLN A 80 12.11 -2.71 0.24
CA GLN A 80 12.32 -3.60 1.38
C GLN A 80 11.07 -3.73 2.25
N SER A 81 10.23 -2.69 2.26
CA SER A 81 8.97 -2.62 3.01
C SER A 81 7.82 -2.16 2.12
N VAL A 82 6.59 -2.39 2.58
CA VAL A 82 5.38 -1.86 1.93
C VAL A 82 5.40 -0.33 1.88
N ALA A 83 5.98 0.34 2.90
CA ALA A 83 6.17 1.79 2.88
C ALA A 83 7.04 2.24 1.70
N ASP A 84 8.19 1.57 1.48
CA ASP A 84 9.06 1.85 0.33
C ASP A 84 8.32 1.64 -0.99
N LEU A 85 7.65 0.48 -1.14
CA LEU A 85 6.91 0.13 -2.35
C LEU A 85 5.87 1.19 -2.73
N LEU A 86 5.03 1.58 -1.77
CA LEU A 86 3.98 2.57 -1.99
C LEU A 86 4.57 3.96 -2.26
N SER A 87 5.70 4.31 -1.61
CA SER A 87 6.40 5.56 -1.87
C SER A 87 6.94 5.66 -3.30
N MET A 88 7.28 4.52 -3.92
CA MET A 88 7.87 4.43 -5.26
C MET A 88 6.84 4.25 -6.37
N ARG A 89 5.73 3.56 -6.11
CA ARG A 89 4.86 2.98 -7.17
C ARG A 89 3.39 3.39 -7.10
N SER A 90 2.93 4.06 -6.04
CA SER A 90 1.54 4.50 -5.89
C SER A 90 1.38 6.01 -5.93
N GLY A 91 0.16 6.53 -6.17
CA GLY A 91 -0.18 7.95 -6.04
C GLY A 91 -0.20 8.46 -4.59
N ALA A 92 -0.12 7.57 -3.59
CA ALA A 92 -0.12 7.93 -2.18
C ALA A 92 1.19 8.57 -1.73
N PHE A 93 1.14 9.49 -0.80
CA PHE A 93 2.32 10.04 -0.12
C PHE A 93 2.60 9.24 1.16
N VAL A 94 3.84 8.77 1.33
CA VAL A 94 4.26 8.09 2.56
C VAL A 94 4.91 9.10 3.48
N LYS A 95 4.27 9.38 4.61
CA LYS A 95 4.82 10.21 5.68
C LYS A 95 5.68 9.34 6.59
N GLN A 96 6.99 9.62 6.64
CA GLN A 96 7.97 8.81 7.35
C GLN A 96 8.85 9.67 8.26
N TYR A 97 9.05 9.22 9.49
CA TYR A 97 9.83 9.90 10.53
C TYR A 97 11.28 9.37 10.56
N GLY A 98 12.08 9.78 9.57
CA GLY A 98 13.44 9.26 9.38
C GLY A 98 13.46 7.85 8.76
N SER A 99 14.64 7.22 8.68
CA SER A 99 14.84 5.95 7.97
C SER A 99 14.21 4.73 8.65
N THR A 100 14.10 4.74 9.98
CA THR A 100 13.63 3.60 10.79
C THR A 100 12.38 3.91 11.62
N GLY A 101 11.86 5.14 11.51
CA GLY A 101 10.67 5.58 12.24
C GLY A 101 9.37 5.14 11.58
N LEU A 102 8.27 5.53 12.23
CA LEU A 102 6.91 5.29 11.75
C LEU A 102 6.74 5.74 10.30
N ALA A 103 6.18 4.89 9.47
CA ALA A 103 5.78 5.20 8.10
C ALA A 103 4.29 4.93 7.90
N ASN A 104 3.51 5.96 7.57
CA ASN A 104 2.10 5.85 7.29
C ASN A 104 1.72 6.54 5.96
N LEU A 105 0.52 6.21 5.45
CA LEU A 105 0.03 6.76 4.20
C LEU A 105 -0.71 8.07 4.40
N SER A 106 -0.59 8.94 3.40
CA SER A 106 -1.48 10.08 3.19
C SER A 106 -1.98 10.02 1.75
N MET A 107 -3.30 10.01 1.57
CA MET A 107 -3.94 10.01 0.27
C MET A 107 -4.97 11.14 0.21
N ARG A 108 -4.93 11.94 -0.86
CA ARG A 108 -5.89 13.03 -1.11
C ARG A 108 -6.07 13.97 0.09
N GLY A 109 -4.99 14.27 0.82
CA GLY A 109 -5.02 15.12 2.01
C GLY A 109 -5.49 14.44 3.31
N MET A 110 -5.86 13.15 3.25
CA MET A 110 -6.23 12.33 4.41
C MET A 110 -5.00 11.62 4.97
N GLY A 111 -4.90 11.56 6.30
CA GLY A 111 -3.76 10.94 6.99
C GLY A 111 -3.87 9.43 7.19
N GLY A 112 -2.92 8.84 7.92
CA GLY A 112 -2.84 7.40 8.14
C GLY A 112 -4.02 6.81 8.91
N THR A 113 -4.66 7.55 9.81
CA THR A 113 -5.88 7.11 10.52
C THR A 113 -7.14 7.13 9.64
N GLN A 114 -7.08 7.84 8.52
CA GLN A 114 -8.15 8.01 7.54
C GLN A 114 -7.92 7.16 6.28
N THR A 115 -6.88 6.31 6.30
CA THR A 115 -6.53 5.38 5.23
C THR A 115 -6.49 3.97 5.79
N GLN A 116 -7.37 3.10 5.31
CA GLN A 116 -7.46 1.74 5.79
C GLN A 116 -6.45 0.83 5.08
N VAL A 117 -5.85 -0.09 5.83
CA VAL A 117 -5.00 -1.15 5.28
C VAL A 117 -5.64 -2.50 5.58
N LEU A 118 -5.78 -3.31 4.55
CA LEU A 118 -6.30 -4.68 4.62
C LEU A 118 -5.19 -5.66 4.24
N LEU A 119 -5.13 -6.76 4.94
CA LEU A 119 -4.28 -7.92 4.61
C LEU A 119 -5.19 -9.10 4.30
N ASP A 120 -5.14 -9.60 3.07
CA ASP A 120 -6.04 -10.65 2.55
C ASP A 120 -7.54 -10.34 2.78
N GLY A 121 -7.90 -9.05 2.71
CA GLY A 121 -9.28 -8.59 2.91
C GLY A 121 -9.65 -8.17 4.33
N LEU A 122 -8.86 -8.53 5.34
CA LEU A 122 -9.14 -8.26 6.75
C LEU A 122 -8.36 -7.05 7.26
N ARG A 123 -8.97 -6.22 8.11
CA ARG A 123 -8.40 -4.99 8.65
C ARG A 123 -7.18 -5.27 9.53
N VAL A 124 -6.08 -4.51 9.33
CA VAL A 124 -4.83 -4.65 10.10
C VAL A 124 -4.45 -3.42 10.94
N SER A 125 -5.29 -2.40 10.98
CA SER A 125 -5.02 -1.20 11.78
C SER A 125 -4.99 -1.52 13.27
N ASN A 126 -4.09 -0.88 14.01
CA ASN A 126 -4.09 -0.96 15.47
C ASN A 126 -5.25 -0.14 16.04
N PRO A 127 -6.15 -0.72 16.85
CA PRO A 127 -7.32 0.01 17.38
C PRO A 127 -6.95 1.20 18.27
N GLN A 128 -5.80 1.16 18.95
CA GLN A 128 -5.32 2.22 19.81
C GLN A 128 -4.95 3.48 19.03
N THR A 129 -4.17 3.31 17.95
CA THR A 129 -3.61 4.42 17.16
C THR A 129 -4.37 4.69 15.88
N GLY A 130 -5.23 3.77 15.44
CA GLY A 130 -5.99 3.84 14.19
C GLY A 130 -5.16 3.68 12.92
N GLN A 131 -3.88 3.34 13.02
CA GLN A 131 -2.98 3.26 11.87
C GLN A 131 -2.08 2.03 11.95
N LEU A 132 -1.46 1.69 10.83
CA LEU A 132 -0.48 0.63 10.70
C LEU A 132 0.87 1.25 10.31
N ASP A 133 1.95 0.77 10.93
CA ASP A 133 3.30 1.12 10.50
C ASP A 133 3.71 0.24 9.32
N LEU A 134 3.67 0.80 8.13
CA LEU A 134 3.99 0.11 6.88
C LEU A 134 5.48 -0.23 6.73
N SER A 135 6.37 0.38 7.54
CA SER A 135 7.79 0.04 7.55
C SER A 135 8.07 -1.33 8.14
N LEU A 136 7.14 -1.86 8.96
CA LEU A 136 7.24 -3.19 9.57
C LEU A 136 6.72 -4.33 8.69
N LEU A 137 6.13 -4.03 7.54
CA LEU A 137 5.63 -5.02 6.59
C LEU A 137 6.66 -5.26 5.48
N PRO A 138 7.39 -6.39 5.47
CA PRO A 138 8.36 -6.69 4.42
C PRO A 138 7.66 -7.06 3.11
N THR A 139 8.13 -6.48 1.99
CA THR A 139 7.61 -6.78 0.64
C THR A 139 7.78 -8.23 0.23
N LEU A 140 8.77 -8.93 0.80
CA LEU A 140 8.99 -10.37 0.58
C LEU A 140 7.72 -11.21 0.80
N LEU A 141 6.87 -10.84 1.74
CA LEU A 141 5.66 -11.59 2.13
C LEU A 141 4.40 -11.13 1.38
N ILE A 142 4.54 -10.16 0.49
CA ILE A 142 3.43 -9.55 -0.25
C ILE A 142 3.50 -9.98 -1.71
N GLU A 143 2.44 -10.61 -2.19
CA GLU A 143 2.27 -11.03 -3.58
C GLU A 143 1.82 -9.85 -4.46
N SER A 144 0.81 -9.11 -4.01
CA SER A 144 0.30 -7.95 -4.74
C SER A 144 -0.25 -6.87 -3.83
N VAL A 145 -0.31 -5.64 -4.35
CA VAL A 145 -0.86 -4.49 -3.65
C VAL A 145 -1.85 -3.78 -4.56
N GLU A 146 -3.05 -3.52 -4.04
CA GLU A 146 -4.04 -2.70 -4.70
C GLU A 146 -4.35 -1.49 -3.81
N VAL A 147 -4.20 -0.30 -4.36
CA VAL A 147 -4.50 0.97 -3.68
C VAL A 147 -5.77 1.54 -4.31
N GLN A 148 -6.87 1.46 -3.60
CA GLN A 148 -8.10 2.16 -3.94
C GLN A 148 -8.01 3.58 -3.39
N HIS A 149 -8.11 4.57 -4.25
CA HIS A 149 -8.12 5.97 -3.88
C HIS A 149 -9.54 6.45 -3.60
N GLY A 150 -9.70 7.33 -2.60
CA GLY A 150 -10.99 7.91 -2.22
C GLY A 150 -11.86 7.02 -1.32
N ALA A 151 -13.11 7.42 -1.14
CA ALA A 151 -14.03 6.85 -0.17
C ALA A 151 -14.28 5.35 -0.37
N GLY A 152 -14.00 4.54 0.66
CA GLY A 152 -14.15 3.09 0.65
C GLY A 152 -15.11 2.54 1.71
N SER A 153 -15.76 3.39 2.53
CA SER A 153 -16.54 2.93 3.70
C SER A 153 -17.76 2.09 3.35
N ALA A 154 -18.36 2.27 2.18
CA ALA A 154 -19.48 1.43 1.73
C ALA A 154 -19.13 -0.07 1.64
N ARG A 155 -17.84 -0.41 1.55
CA ARG A 155 -17.38 -1.79 1.55
C ARG A 155 -16.59 -2.15 2.81
N HIS A 156 -15.73 -1.25 3.28
CA HIS A 156 -14.72 -1.53 4.30
C HIS A 156 -14.99 -0.87 5.65
N GLY A 157 -16.07 -0.09 5.78
CA GLY A 157 -16.46 0.57 7.03
C GLY A 157 -15.52 1.71 7.42
N SER A 158 -15.37 1.89 8.72
CA SER A 158 -14.63 2.99 9.34
C SER A 158 -13.16 3.07 8.92
N GLY A 159 -12.65 4.29 8.65
CA GLY A 159 -11.24 4.56 8.38
C GLY A 159 -10.88 4.65 6.90
N SER A 160 -11.82 4.50 5.97
CA SER A 160 -11.59 4.52 4.51
C SER A 160 -11.99 5.85 3.87
N LEU A 161 -11.67 6.98 4.50
CA LEU A 161 -11.96 8.34 3.96
C LEU A 161 -11.03 8.72 2.81
N GLY A 162 -9.71 8.49 2.97
CA GLY A 162 -8.69 8.80 1.97
C GLY A 162 -8.51 7.69 0.94
N GLY A 163 -8.81 6.46 1.34
CA GLY A 163 -8.67 5.27 0.50
C GLY A 163 -8.44 4.00 1.29
N THR A 164 -8.24 2.91 0.55
CA THR A 164 -7.96 1.59 1.11
C THR A 164 -6.77 0.95 0.40
N VAL A 165 -5.86 0.35 1.15
CA VAL A 165 -4.75 -0.44 0.62
C VAL A 165 -5.02 -1.91 0.90
N HIS A 166 -5.14 -2.70 -0.15
CA HIS A 166 -5.29 -4.14 -0.08
C HIS A 166 -3.93 -4.80 -0.32
N LEU A 167 -3.41 -5.46 0.69
CA LEU A 167 -2.20 -6.26 0.64
C LEU A 167 -2.60 -7.73 0.53
N ARG A 168 -2.10 -8.42 -0.48
CA ARG A 168 -2.26 -9.86 -0.61
C ARG A 168 -0.94 -10.52 -0.25
N THR A 169 -1.01 -11.47 0.66
CA THR A 169 0.16 -12.24 1.07
C THR A 169 0.48 -13.34 0.08
N LEU A 170 1.72 -13.83 0.12
CA LEU A 170 2.17 -14.97 -0.69
C LEU A 170 1.24 -16.17 -0.53
N ARG A 171 1.02 -16.87 -1.64
CA ARG A 171 0.22 -18.09 -1.70
C ARG A 171 1.11 -19.31 -1.82
N PRO A 172 0.72 -20.44 -1.18
CA PRO A 172 1.37 -21.72 -1.42
C PRO A 172 1.24 -22.14 -2.89
N GLN A 173 2.29 -22.74 -3.41
CA GLN A 173 2.31 -23.39 -4.71
C GLN A 173 2.34 -24.91 -4.50
N ALA A 174 1.76 -25.69 -5.42
CA ALA A 174 1.81 -27.14 -5.35
C ALA A 174 3.23 -27.65 -5.58
N ASP A 175 3.92 -27.09 -6.57
CA ASP A 175 5.30 -27.44 -6.85
C ASP A 175 6.23 -26.94 -5.74
N PRO A 176 7.06 -27.82 -5.18
CA PRO A 176 8.00 -27.44 -4.14
C PRO A 176 8.98 -26.37 -4.62
N LEU A 177 9.09 -25.32 -3.82
CA LEU A 177 9.95 -24.19 -4.11
C LEU A 177 10.66 -23.74 -2.84
N PHE A 178 11.96 -23.54 -2.93
CA PHE A 178 12.77 -22.96 -1.85
C PHE A 178 13.50 -21.71 -2.37
N ARG A 179 13.36 -20.61 -1.66
CA ARG A 179 14.03 -19.34 -1.95
C ARG A 179 14.74 -18.83 -0.72
N VAL A 180 16.01 -18.47 -0.86
CA VAL A 180 16.80 -17.80 0.19
C VAL A 180 17.37 -16.52 -0.37
N ALA A 181 17.41 -15.48 0.45
CA ALA A 181 18.09 -14.25 0.10
C ALA A 181 18.82 -13.67 1.31
N GLY A 182 20.04 -13.19 1.07
CA GLY A 182 20.86 -12.49 2.05
C GLY A 182 21.45 -11.23 1.46
N GLY A 183 21.64 -10.20 2.27
CA GLY A 183 22.20 -8.95 1.77
C GLY A 183 22.58 -7.99 2.88
N GLY A 184 23.15 -6.87 2.46
CA GLY A 184 23.60 -5.82 3.35
C GLY A 184 23.77 -4.49 2.62
N GLY A 185 24.19 -3.47 3.36
CA GLY A 185 24.37 -2.15 2.79
C GLY A 185 25.00 -1.18 3.77
N ALA A 186 24.95 0.08 3.41
CA ALA A 186 25.41 1.16 4.26
C ALA A 186 24.64 1.18 5.61
N TYR A 187 25.24 1.85 6.59
CA TYR A 187 24.68 2.07 7.93
C TYR A 187 24.39 0.77 8.69
N GLY A 188 25.25 -0.25 8.50
CA GLY A 188 25.13 -1.56 9.17
C GLY A 188 23.90 -2.36 8.73
N GLU A 189 23.31 -2.06 7.57
CA GLU A 189 22.17 -2.83 7.04
C GLU A 189 22.57 -4.25 6.73
N ARG A 190 21.81 -5.22 7.27
CA ARG A 190 21.93 -6.64 7.01
C ARG A 190 20.56 -7.30 7.04
N HIS A 191 20.33 -8.22 6.13
CA HIS A 191 19.09 -9.01 6.13
C HIS A 191 19.32 -10.40 5.60
N ILE A 192 18.51 -11.32 6.10
CA ILE A 192 18.37 -12.66 5.58
C ILE A 192 16.90 -13.03 5.54
N SER A 193 16.49 -13.78 4.55
CA SER A 193 15.13 -14.24 4.38
C SER A 193 15.07 -15.60 3.69
N ALA A 194 14.04 -16.36 4.03
CA ALA A 194 13.76 -17.64 3.40
C ALA A 194 12.26 -17.78 3.14
N VAL A 195 11.89 -18.46 2.07
CA VAL A 195 10.53 -18.86 1.70
C VAL A 195 10.60 -20.31 1.24
N ALA A 196 9.75 -21.15 1.80
CA ALA A 196 9.55 -22.52 1.34
C ALA A 196 8.05 -22.75 1.10
N THR A 197 7.72 -23.40 0.02
CA THR A 197 6.33 -23.78 -0.34
C THR A 197 6.31 -25.14 -1.00
N GLY A 198 5.19 -25.81 -0.94
CA GLY A 198 4.93 -27.08 -1.59
C GLY A 198 3.55 -27.60 -1.26
N GLY A 199 3.12 -28.65 -1.94
CA GLY A 199 1.82 -29.25 -1.72
C GLY A 199 1.73 -30.68 -2.24
N GLU A 200 0.73 -31.40 -1.75
CA GLU A 200 0.38 -32.73 -2.18
C GLU A 200 -1.14 -32.90 -2.12
N GLY A 201 -1.72 -33.44 -3.19
CA GLY A 201 -3.15 -33.66 -3.26
C GLY A 201 -3.97 -32.37 -3.09
N SER A 202 -4.81 -32.33 -2.07
CA SER A 202 -5.65 -31.16 -1.75
C SER A 202 -4.99 -30.13 -0.84
N TRP A 203 -3.78 -30.39 -0.35
CA TRP A 203 -3.09 -29.55 0.62
C TRP A 203 -1.89 -28.85 0.01
N SER A 204 -1.73 -27.59 0.31
CA SER A 204 -0.49 -26.87 0.05
C SER A 204 -0.12 -25.97 1.22
N GLY A 205 1.16 -25.73 1.41
CA GLY A 205 1.68 -24.97 2.53
C GLY A 205 2.81 -24.04 2.12
N LEU A 206 2.96 -22.96 2.88
CA LEU A 206 4.03 -21.99 2.75
C LEU A 206 4.50 -21.56 4.12
N VAL A 207 5.82 -21.48 4.30
CA VAL A 207 6.46 -20.83 5.44
C VAL A 207 7.50 -19.83 4.94
N ALA A 208 7.56 -18.68 5.60
CA ALA A 208 8.52 -17.64 5.25
C ALA A 208 9.01 -16.91 6.49
N GLY A 209 10.25 -16.42 6.43
CA GLY A 209 10.84 -15.64 7.51
C GLY A 209 11.81 -14.60 6.97
N ARG A 210 11.92 -13.49 7.70
CA ARG A 210 12.90 -12.43 7.42
C ARG A 210 13.44 -11.87 8.72
N TYR A 211 14.77 -11.80 8.82
CA TYR A 211 15.47 -10.99 9.80
C TYR A 211 16.10 -9.78 9.12
N TYR A 212 15.93 -8.61 9.72
CA TYR A 212 16.51 -7.34 9.25
C TYR A 212 17.14 -6.61 10.42
N ARG A 213 18.31 -5.99 10.18
CA ARG A 213 19.00 -5.12 11.12
C ARG A 213 19.62 -3.94 10.38
N THR A 214 19.64 -2.78 11.03
CA THR A 214 20.44 -1.61 10.63
C THR A 214 20.88 -0.85 11.87
N ASP A 215 22.01 -0.17 11.81
CA ASP A 215 22.44 0.78 12.83
C ASP A 215 21.84 2.18 12.56
N GLY A 216 21.50 2.46 11.29
CA GLY A 216 20.76 3.66 10.88
C GLY A 216 21.49 4.99 11.11
N ASP A 217 22.78 4.97 11.29
CA ASP A 217 23.63 6.00 11.87
C ASP A 217 24.34 6.89 10.83
N PHE A 218 23.62 7.33 9.82
CA PHE A 218 24.14 8.17 8.76
C PHE A 218 24.50 9.61 9.20
N GLN A 219 25.39 10.26 8.45
CA GLN A 219 25.70 11.67 8.64
C GLN A 219 24.64 12.58 8.03
N TYR A 220 24.27 13.63 8.75
CA TYR A 220 23.35 14.65 8.27
C TYR A 220 23.82 16.04 8.67
N ARG A 221 23.42 17.04 7.90
CA ARG A 221 23.69 18.45 8.20
C ARG A 221 22.58 18.98 9.10
N ASN A 222 22.94 19.40 10.30
CA ASN A 222 22.01 20.01 11.24
C ASN A 222 22.01 21.54 11.06
N SER A 223 21.04 22.04 10.30
CA SER A 223 20.86 23.48 10.06
C SER A 223 20.16 24.21 11.21
N PHE A 224 19.69 23.49 12.23
CA PHE A 224 19.12 24.08 13.43
C PHE A 224 20.21 24.67 14.35
N LEU A 225 21.43 24.18 14.23
CA LEU A 225 22.59 24.71 14.96
C LEU A 225 23.25 25.85 14.19
N VAL A 226 23.71 26.86 14.92
CA VAL A 226 24.46 28.00 14.39
C VAL A 226 25.85 28.03 15.02
N PRO A 227 26.93 27.82 14.24
CA PRO A 227 26.95 27.50 12.82
C PRO A 227 26.41 26.08 12.53
N THR A 228 25.91 25.86 11.31
CA THR A 228 25.46 24.56 10.83
C THR A 228 26.54 23.49 11.00
N GLN A 229 26.23 22.38 11.63
CA GLN A 229 27.14 21.27 11.90
C GLN A 229 26.74 20.00 11.15
N THR A 230 27.75 19.20 10.79
CA THR A 230 27.52 17.83 10.32
C THR A 230 27.56 16.89 11.54
N LEU A 231 26.45 16.23 11.79
CA LEU A 231 26.29 15.31 12.92
C LEU A 231 25.98 13.90 12.42
N ARG A 232 26.18 12.92 13.28
CA ARG A 232 25.75 11.52 13.06
C ARG A 232 24.36 11.30 13.67
N ARG A 233 23.53 10.52 12.98
CA ARG A 233 22.17 10.20 13.46
C ARG A 233 22.20 9.06 14.47
N ASP A 234 22.61 9.35 15.68
CA ASP A 234 22.71 8.35 16.74
C ASP A 234 21.32 7.87 17.22
N GLY A 235 21.25 6.61 17.66
CA GLY A 235 20.03 6.02 18.22
C GLY A 235 18.95 5.71 17.20
N ALA A 236 19.28 5.58 15.91
CA ALA A 236 18.34 5.23 14.83
C ALA A 236 18.34 3.73 14.46
N GLY A 237 19.03 2.88 15.23
CA GLY A 237 19.15 1.45 14.94
C GLY A 237 17.80 0.73 15.00
N ALA A 238 17.62 -0.28 14.14
CA ALA A 238 16.43 -1.12 14.12
C ALA A 238 16.80 -2.59 13.94
N ARG A 239 16.00 -3.48 14.55
CA ARG A 239 16.03 -4.93 14.34
C ARG A 239 14.61 -5.43 14.23
N THR A 240 14.34 -6.25 13.22
CA THR A 240 12.99 -6.80 12.98
C THR A 240 13.13 -8.28 12.60
N LEU A 241 12.31 -9.12 13.23
CA LEU A 241 12.09 -10.51 12.84
C LEU A 241 10.63 -10.66 12.48
N THR A 242 10.35 -11.18 11.28
CA THR A 242 9.00 -11.47 10.80
C THR A 242 8.93 -12.93 10.36
N LEU A 243 7.92 -13.63 10.82
CA LEU A 243 7.59 -15.01 10.44
C LEU A 243 6.18 -15.02 9.84
N TYR A 244 5.98 -15.84 8.83
CA TYR A 244 4.71 -16.02 8.15
C TYR A 244 4.53 -17.48 7.76
N GLY A 245 3.31 -17.99 7.92
CA GLY A 245 2.92 -19.30 7.47
C GLY A 245 1.51 -19.32 6.93
N ARG A 246 1.26 -20.15 5.93
CA ARG A 246 -0.08 -20.39 5.35
C ARG A 246 -0.25 -21.85 4.98
N GLY A 247 -1.36 -22.45 5.41
CA GLY A 247 -1.88 -23.69 4.89
C GLY A 247 -3.10 -23.43 4.03
N THR A 248 -3.24 -24.11 2.91
CA THR A 248 -4.40 -24.09 2.03
C THR A 248 -4.91 -25.49 1.81
N TRP A 249 -6.20 -25.70 2.03
CA TRP A 249 -6.90 -26.90 1.65
C TRP A 249 -7.86 -26.57 0.51
N ARG A 250 -7.79 -27.34 -0.57
CA ARG A 250 -8.62 -27.14 -1.76
C ARG A 250 -9.31 -28.45 -2.15
N SER A 251 -10.62 -28.37 -2.33
CA SER A 251 -11.40 -29.40 -2.99
C SER A 251 -11.94 -28.89 -4.33
N ARG A 252 -12.81 -29.68 -5.01
CA ARG A 252 -13.39 -29.24 -6.29
C ARG A 252 -14.22 -27.97 -6.18
N GLU A 253 -14.85 -27.73 -5.02
CA GLU A 253 -15.84 -26.67 -4.83
C GLU A 253 -15.49 -25.70 -3.71
N GLN A 254 -14.53 -26.05 -2.85
CA GLN A 254 -14.20 -25.29 -1.65
C GLN A 254 -12.70 -25.04 -1.56
N GLU A 255 -12.35 -23.88 -1.06
CA GLU A 255 -10.99 -23.56 -0.67
C GLU A 255 -10.98 -22.90 0.70
N TRP A 256 -10.13 -23.42 1.59
CA TRP A 256 -9.94 -22.89 2.93
C TRP A 256 -8.47 -22.59 3.17
N ARG A 257 -8.19 -21.45 3.77
CA ARG A 257 -6.85 -20.96 4.08
C ARG A 257 -6.76 -20.64 5.58
N LEU A 258 -5.69 -21.09 6.21
CA LEU A 258 -5.28 -20.68 7.55
C LEU A 258 -3.91 -20.03 7.47
N SER A 259 -3.79 -18.84 8.01
CA SER A 259 -2.57 -18.05 7.94
C SER A 259 -2.17 -17.52 9.30
N GLY A 260 -0.86 -17.42 9.53
CA GLY A 260 -0.27 -16.86 10.72
C GLY A 260 0.85 -15.87 10.38
N TRP A 261 0.87 -14.75 11.08
CA TRP A 261 1.90 -13.72 10.96
C TRP A 261 2.40 -13.33 12.34
N TRP A 262 3.70 -13.30 12.52
CA TRP A 262 4.32 -12.79 13.73
C TRP A 262 5.46 -11.84 13.39
N THR A 263 5.50 -10.67 14.05
CA THR A 263 6.56 -9.67 13.91
C THR A 263 7.01 -9.21 15.28
N GLN A 264 8.32 -9.16 15.47
CA GLN A 264 8.97 -8.51 16.60
C GLN A 264 9.96 -7.47 16.06
N ALA A 265 9.81 -6.22 16.51
CA ALA A 265 10.73 -5.14 16.16
C ALA A 265 11.23 -4.40 17.41
N ARG A 266 12.49 -3.99 17.38
CA ARG A 266 13.09 -3.05 18.34
C ARG A 266 13.70 -1.92 17.54
N ARG A 267 13.31 -0.69 17.86
CA ARG A 267 13.75 0.50 17.14
C ARG A 267 14.21 1.57 18.11
N GLY A 268 15.33 2.22 17.78
CA GLY A 268 15.72 3.49 18.37
C GLY A 268 14.90 4.62 17.74
N LEU A 269 14.52 5.58 18.53
CA LEU A 269 13.77 6.76 18.13
C LEU A 269 14.60 8.01 18.46
N PRO A 270 15.47 8.44 17.53
CA PRO A 270 16.40 9.55 17.80
C PRO A 270 15.71 10.91 18.02
N GLY A 271 14.40 11.00 17.74
CA GLY A 271 13.65 12.25 17.88
C GLY A 271 13.99 13.28 16.78
N PRO A 272 13.50 14.52 16.91
CA PRO A 272 13.81 15.60 15.98
C PRO A 272 15.28 16.06 16.10
N ALA A 273 15.88 16.49 14.99
CA ALA A 273 17.28 16.93 14.94
C ALA A 273 17.56 18.23 15.73
N SER A 274 16.54 18.91 16.24
CA SER A 274 16.67 20.06 17.16
C SER A 274 17.14 19.69 18.55
N ALA A 275 17.08 18.40 18.92
CA ALA A 275 17.50 17.89 20.21
C ALA A 275 18.51 16.76 20.04
N ARG A 276 19.40 16.57 21.04
CA ARG A 276 20.23 15.37 21.11
C ARG A 276 19.35 14.14 21.27
N SER A 277 19.76 13.01 20.66
CA SER A 277 19.07 11.75 20.86
C SER A 277 18.98 11.42 22.35
N GLY A 278 17.76 11.34 22.87
CA GLY A 278 17.49 11.00 24.28
C GLY A 278 17.55 9.52 24.56
N GLY A 279 17.92 8.68 23.60
CA GLY A 279 17.93 7.22 23.74
C GLY A 279 16.54 6.59 23.83
N ALA A 280 15.52 7.28 23.32
CA ALA A 280 14.17 6.73 23.25
C ALA A 280 14.13 5.46 22.38
N GLN A 281 13.37 4.48 22.79
CA GLN A 281 13.26 3.17 22.15
C GLN A 281 11.81 2.71 22.11
N GLN A 282 11.51 1.93 21.06
CA GLN A 282 10.21 1.29 20.89
C GLN A 282 10.39 -0.20 20.60
N TRP A 283 9.56 -1.00 21.24
CA TRP A 283 9.42 -2.43 20.97
C TRP A 283 8.01 -2.70 20.48
N ASP A 284 7.91 -3.31 19.32
CA ASP A 284 6.67 -3.73 18.71
C ASP A 284 6.64 -5.25 18.65
N GLN A 285 5.56 -5.87 19.11
CA GLN A 285 5.26 -7.28 18.92
C GLN A 285 3.84 -7.38 18.35
N LEU A 286 3.70 -8.08 17.24
CA LEU A 286 2.42 -8.31 16.59
C LEU A 286 2.30 -9.80 16.27
N GLY A 287 1.27 -10.44 16.81
CA GLY A 287 0.82 -11.77 16.42
C GLY A 287 -0.55 -11.68 15.79
N ARG A 288 -0.75 -12.37 14.69
CA ARG A 288 -2.01 -12.43 13.96
C ARG A 288 -2.23 -13.82 13.39
N VAL A 289 -3.45 -14.31 13.53
CA VAL A 289 -3.93 -15.54 12.89
C VAL A 289 -5.25 -15.21 12.19
N TRP A 290 -5.40 -15.70 10.97
CA TRP A 290 -6.67 -15.54 10.26
C TRP A 290 -6.96 -16.74 9.38
N THR A 291 -8.24 -16.95 9.15
CA THR A 291 -8.76 -17.95 8.23
C THR A 291 -9.71 -17.29 7.25
N ASP A 292 -9.71 -17.76 6.05
CA ASP A 292 -10.69 -17.39 5.03
C ASP A 292 -10.99 -18.60 4.14
N GLY A 293 -12.22 -18.64 3.64
CA GLY A 293 -12.64 -19.71 2.76
C GLY A 293 -13.95 -19.39 2.04
N SER A 294 -14.26 -20.21 1.06
CA SER A 294 -15.49 -20.10 0.28
C SER A 294 -16.11 -21.44 0.00
N LEU A 295 -17.43 -21.47 -0.02
CA LEU A 295 -18.23 -22.64 -0.34
C LEU A 295 -19.40 -22.24 -1.25
N PRO A 296 -19.83 -23.13 -2.14
CA PRO A 296 -21.00 -22.88 -2.98
C PRO A 296 -22.29 -22.90 -2.12
N LEU A 297 -23.21 -21.99 -2.41
CA LEU A 297 -24.53 -21.92 -1.80
C LEU A 297 -25.58 -21.69 -2.88
N GLY A 298 -26.16 -22.78 -3.40
CA GLY A 298 -27.04 -22.74 -4.56
C GLY A 298 -26.29 -22.19 -5.79
N ARG A 299 -26.81 -21.12 -6.39
CA ARG A 299 -26.14 -20.40 -7.52
C ARG A 299 -25.08 -19.41 -7.04
N GLY A 300 -25.01 -19.13 -5.75
CA GLY A 300 -24.10 -18.17 -5.17
C GLY A 300 -22.87 -18.83 -4.53
N THR A 301 -22.01 -17.98 -3.99
CA THR A 301 -20.83 -18.38 -3.21
C THR A 301 -20.87 -17.66 -1.87
N LEU A 302 -20.80 -18.42 -0.79
CA LEU A 302 -20.62 -17.88 0.57
C LEU A 302 -19.14 -17.85 0.90
N ALA A 303 -18.61 -16.65 1.15
CA ALA A 303 -17.25 -16.44 1.62
C ALA A 303 -17.29 -16.13 3.13
N LEU A 304 -16.44 -16.79 3.89
CA LEU A 304 -16.30 -16.60 5.34
C LEU A 304 -14.87 -16.24 5.65
N SER A 305 -14.68 -15.28 6.55
CA SER A 305 -13.36 -14.96 7.06
C SER A 305 -13.41 -14.56 8.54
N ALA A 306 -12.35 -14.87 9.26
CA ALA A 306 -12.19 -14.49 10.66
C ALA A 306 -10.72 -14.26 11.00
N GLN A 307 -10.46 -13.35 11.95
CA GLN A 307 -9.12 -13.09 12.43
C GLN A 307 -9.06 -12.80 13.93
N GLY A 308 -7.90 -13.10 14.52
CA GLY A 308 -7.49 -12.60 15.82
C GLY A 308 -6.11 -11.95 15.72
N GLN A 309 -5.97 -10.77 16.29
CA GLN A 309 -4.72 -10.02 16.34
C GLN A 309 -4.43 -9.59 17.77
N ARG A 310 -3.18 -9.74 18.20
CA ARG A 310 -2.69 -9.19 19.46
C ARG A 310 -1.42 -8.42 19.20
N SER A 311 -1.36 -7.18 19.68
CA SER A 311 -0.14 -6.37 19.60
C SER A 311 0.27 -5.84 20.97
N ARG A 312 1.58 -5.76 21.18
CA ARG A 312 2.22 -5.14 22.34
C ARG A 312 3.15 -4.07 21.83
N LEU A 313 2.93 -2.83 22.28
CA LEU A 313 3.79 -1.70 22.03
C LEU A 313 4.37 -1.21 23.36
N ARG A 314 5.71 -1.24 23.50
CA ARG A 314 6.40 -0.62 24.62
C ARG A 314 7.19 0.58 24.10
N TYR A 315 6.97 1.72 24.68
CA TYR A 315 7.72 2.95 24.42
C TYR A 315 8.45 3.37 25.69
N ARG A 316 9.79 3.55 25.58
CA ARG A 316 10.63 4.04 26.66
C ARG A 316 11.36 5.29 26.20
N ASN A 317 11.27 6.36 26.99
CA ASN A 317 11.98 7.62 26.76
C ASN A 317 12.67 8.06 28.07
N PRO A 318 13.99 7.79 28.25
CA PRO A 318 14.69 8.08 29.49
C PRO A 318 14.64 9.55 29.91
N PRO A 319 14.84 10.57 29.04
CA PRO A 319 14.78 11.98 29.41
C PRO A 319 13.45 12.42 30.03
N THR A 320 12.34 11.82 29.59
CA THR A 320 10.99 12.13 30.13
C THR A 320 10.53 11.10 31.17
N GLN A 321 11.41 10.17 31.56
CA GLN A 321 11.11 9.07 32.50
C GLN A 321 9.87 8.26 32.05
N THR A 322 9.59 8.21 30.76
CA THR A 322 8.44 7.49 30.22
C THR A 322 8.83 6.05 29.96
N ASP A 323 8.08 5.10 30.50
CA ASP A 323 8.13 3.67 30.14
C ASP A 323 6.69 3.14 30.14
N ARG A 324 6.08 3.09 28.97
CA ARG A 324 4.68 2.69 28.81
C ARG A 324 4.57 1.46 27.92
N THR A 325 3.76 0.52 28.34
CA THR A 325 3.39 -0.65 27.55
C THR A 325 1.90 -0.66 27.35
N THR A 326 1.45 -0.80 26.11
CA THR A 326 0.05 -0.99 25.76
C THR A 326 -0.12 -2.32 25.05
N LEU A 327 -1.12 -3.07 25.45
CA LEU A 327 -1.58 -4.29 24.78
C LEU A 327 -2.88 -3.96 24.06
N THR A 328 -2.99 -4.39 22.80
CA THR A 328 -4.24 -4.32 22.04
C THR A 328 -4.59 -5.69 21.49
N THR A 329 -5.87 -5.99 21.50
CA THR A 329 -6.44 -7.17 20.86
C THR A 329 -7.53 -6.71 19.90
N ALA A 330 -7.58 -7.30 18.71
CA ALA A 330 -8.64 -7.09 17.74
C ALA A 330 -9.08 -8.44 17.18
N THR A 331 -10.38 -8.64 17.09
CA THR A 331 -11.00 -9.80 16.44
C THR A 331 -12.04 -9.31 15.47
N ASP A 332 -12.06 -9.88 14.28
CA ASP A 332 -13.07 -9.57 13.26
C ASP A 332 -13.55 -10.88 12.62
N ALA A 333 -14.81 -10.90 12.20
CA ALA A 333 -15.41 -11.97 11.42
C ALA A 333 -16.32 -11.37 10.36
N ASP A 334 -16.26 -11.91 9.15
CA ASP A 334 -17.03 -11.47 7.99
C ASP A 334 -17.69 -12.66 7.32
N ALA A 335 -18.93 -12.48 6.86
CA ALA A 335 -19.65 -13.42 6.01
C ALA A 335 -20.24 -12.66 4.82
N GLU A 336 -19.95 -13.13 3.60
CA GLU A 336 -20.38 -12.52 2.35
C GLU A 336 -21.02 -13.54 1.45
N LEU A 337 -22.25 -13.29 1.03
CA LEU A 337 -22.94 -14.05 -0.01
C LEU A 337 -22.83 -13.27 -1.33
N ARG A 338 -22.20 -13.88 -2.32
CA ARG A 338 -22.11 -13.37 -3.67
C ARG A 338 -23.02 -14.18 -4.57
N TYR A 339 -23.95 -13.50 -5.21
CA TYR A 339 -24.98 -14.10 -6.04
C TYR A 339 -24.93 -13.55 -7.47
N PRO A 340 -24.75 -14.41 -8.51
CA PRO A 340 -24.79 -13.97 -9.90
C PRO A 340 -26.24 -13.66 -10.32
N LEU A 341 -26.44 -12.52 -10.97
CA LEU A 341 -27.73 -12.07 -11.52
C LEU A 341 -27.86 -12.36 -13.02
N SER A 342 -27.37 -13.51 -13.44
CA SER A 342 -27.27 -13.87 -14.86
C SER A 342 -26.42 -12.84 -15.64
N ASP A 343 -26.86 -12.41 -16.81
CA ASP A 343 -26.15 -11.43 -17.65
C ASP A 343 -26.21 -10.00 -17.08
N LEU A 344 -27.09 -9.76 -16.12
CA LEU A 344 -27.23 -8.45 -15.47
C LEU A 344 -26.09 -8.13 -14.51
N GLY A 345 -25.27 -9.11 -14.10
CA GLY A 345 -24.15 -8.86 -13.21
C GLY A 345 -24.14 -9.68 -11.93
N SER A 346 -23.86 -9.06 -10.77
CA SER A 346 -23.76 -9.73 -9.48
C SER A 346 -24.28 -8.87 -8.33
N LEU A 347 -24.79 -9.52 -7.30
CA LEU A 347 -25.18 -8.95 -6.01
C LEU A 347 -24.29 -9.55 -4.93
N THR A 348 -23.78 -8.73 -4.03
CA THR A 348 -23.06 -9.15 -2.83
C THR A 348 -23.77 -8.58 -1.61
N ALA A 349 -24.11 -9.44 -0.66
CA ALA A 349 -24.63 -9.04 0.65
C ALA A 349 -23.71 -9.62 1.73
N GLY A 350 -23.45 -8.87 2.79
CA GLY A 350 -22.57 -9.35 3.84
C GLY A 350 -22.82 -8.71 5.19
N VAL A 351 -22.30 -9.38 6.20
CA VAL A 351 -22.28 -8.92 7.58
C VAL A 351 -20.86 -9.00 8.14
N THR A 352 -20.54 -8.06 9.02
CA THR A 352 -19.25 -8.04 9.72
C THR A 352 -19.47 -7.86 11.20
N ALA A 353 -18.64 -8.48 12.03
CA ALA A 353 -18.61 -8.29 13.48
C ALA A 353 -17.16 -8.11 13.93
N GLY A 354 -16.95 -7.24 14.91
CA GLY A 354 -15.63 -6.96 15.44
C GLY A 354 -15.64 -6.61 16.91
N TYR A 355 -14.57 -7.01 17.61
CA TYR A 355 -14.29 -6.63 18.98
C TYR A 355 -12.85 -6.15 19.10
N ASP A 356 -12.68 -4.97 19.65
CA ASP A 356 -11.37 -4.36 19.93
C ASP A 356 -11.23 -4.12 21.44
N HIS A 357 -10.03 -4.40 21.96
CA HIS A 357 -9.63 -4.10 23.35
C HIS A 357 -8.29 -3.41 23.39
N ALA A 358 -8.10 -2.45 24.30
CA ALA A 358 -6.79 -1.87 24.60
C ALA A 358 -6.62 -1.69 26.12
N SER A 359 -5.42 -2.00 26.64
CA SER A 359 -5.06 -1.85 28.05
C SER A 359 -4.73 -0.38 28.41
N LEU A 360 -5.57 0.55 27.98
CA LEU A 360 -5.49 1.97 28.34
C LEU A 360 -6.38 2.22 29.56
N ASN A 361 -5.88 2.93 30.57
CA ASN A 361 -6.66 3.40 31.73
C ASN A 361 -7.50 2.30 32.40
N GLY A 362 -6.93 1.11 32.57
CA GLY A 362 -7.64 -0.02 33.18
C GLY A 362 -8.39 -0.92 32.19
N GLY A 363 -8.38 -0.58 30.90
CA GLY A 363 -9.02 -1.34 29.84
C GLY A 363 -10.18 -0.60 29.19
N VAL A 364 -10.18 -0.59 27.84
CA VAL A 364 -11.25 0.01 27.02
C VAL A 364 -11.63 -0.94 25.90
N ASP A 365 -12.93 -1.04 25.65
CA ASP A 365 -13.52 -1.99 24.73
C ASP A 365 -14.34 -1.29 23.65
N ARG A 366 -14.45 -1.92 22.49
CA ARG A 366 -15.30 -1.50 21.39
C ARG A 366 -15.88 -2.71 20.68
N LEU A 367 -17.20 -2.74 20.56
CA LEU A 367 -17.92 -3.66 19.70
C LEU A 367 -18.31 -2.96 18.41
N SER A 368 -18.22 -3.66 17.30
CA SER A 368 -18.67 -3.18 15.99
C SER A 368 -19.40 -4.27 15.24
N GLY A 369 -20.44 -3.88 14.53
CA GLY A 369 -21.18 -4.73 13.63
C GLY A 369 -21.58 -3.95 12.41
N ALA A 370 -21.73 -4.60 11.26
CA ALA A 370 -22.25 -3.95 10.08
C ALA A 370 -22.96 -4.94 9.15
N ALA A 371 -23.87 -4.41 8.36
CA ALA A 371 -24.47 -5.10 7.23
C ALA A 371 -24.30 -4.25 5.98
N PHE A 372 -24.06 -4.88 4.83
CA PHE A 372 -23.91 -4.19 3.57
C PHE A 372 -24.51 -4.99 2.41
N VAL A 373 -24.84 -4.22 1.37
CA VAL A 373 -25.24 -4.75 0.06
C VAL A 373 -24.52 -3.93 -0.99
N ASP A 374 -23.90 -4.58 -1.96
CA ASP A 374 -23.38 -3.98 -3.17
C ASP A 374 -23.80 -4.79 -4.40
N ALA A 375 -23.97 -4.12 -5.53
CA ALA A 375 -24.27 -4.76 -6.79
C ALA A 375 -23.37 -4.22 -7.89
N THR A 376 -23.09 -5.07 -8.86
CA THR A 376 -22.53 -4.68 -10.15
C THR A 376 -23.54 -5.05 -11.22
N LEU A 377 -24.13 -4.05 -11.86
CA LEU A 377 -25.19 -4.21 -12.85
C LEU A 377 -24.66 -3.78 -14.23
N SER A 378 -24.64 -4.72 -15.16
CA SER A 378 -24.14 -4.50 -16.52
C SER A 378 -25.33 -4.27 -17.47
N VAL A 379 -25.53 -3.02 -17.88
CA VAL A 379 -26.54 -2.60 -18.86
C VAL A 379 -25.79 -1.83 -19.94
N ALA A 380 -25.29 -2.55 -20.93
CA ALA A 380 -24.44 -1.98 -21.99
C ALA A 380 -25.05 -0.70 -22.59
N PRO A 381 -24.24 0.38 -22.75
CA PRO A 381 -22.80 0.50 -22.53
C PRO A 381 -22.41 0.89 -21.09
N PHE A 382 -23.34 0.84 -20.14
CA PHE A 382 -23.14 1.23 -18.75
C PHE A 382 -22.92 0.01 -17.84
N GLU A 383 -22.13 0.23 -16.80
CA GLU A 383 -22.01 -0.64 -15.62
C GLU A 383 -22.27 0.23 -14.39
N LEU A 384 -23.26 -0.16 -13.59
CA LEU A 384 -23.68 0.56 -12.39
C LEU A 384 -23.26 -0.21 -11.15
N GLU A 385 -22.74 0.48 -10.14
CA GLU A 385 -22.21 -0.10 -8.91
C GLU A 385 -22.82 0.60 -7.67
N PRO A 386 -24.12 0.40 -7.38
CA PRO A 386 -24.72 0.88 -6.16
C PRO A 386 -24.24 0.03 -4.97
N ALA A 387 -23.99 0.68 -3.83
CA ALA A 387 -23.68 0.02 -2.57
C ALA A 387 -24.20 0.83 -1.39
N VAL A 388 -24.55 0.14 -0.33
CA VAL A 388 -24.87 0.74 0.97
C VAL A 388 -24.37 -0.17 2.09
N ARG A 389 -23.79 0.45 3.11
CA ARG A 389 -23.37 -0.21 4.35
C ARG A 389 -23.93 0.56 5.54
N LEU A 390 -24.33 -0.16 6.54
CA LEU A 390 -24.76 0.37 7.83
C LEU A 390 -23.84 -0.18 8.91
N ASP A 391 -23.03 0.67 9.52
CA ASP A 391 -22.15 0.32 10.63
C ASP A 391 -22.77 0.72 11.95
N ALA A 392 -22.75 -0.17 12.94
CA ALA A 392 -23.12 0.07 14.33
C ALA A 392 -21.89 -0.16 15.21
N ILE A 393 -21.44 0.89 15.91
CA ILE A 393 -20.23 0.86 16.73
C ILE A 393 -20.60 1.29 18.14
N SER A 394 -20.30 0.45 19.14
CA SER A 394 -20.52 0.72 20.55
C SER A 394 -19.17 0.76 21.29
N ALA A 395 -18.91 1.86 21.97
CA ALA A 395 -17.80 1.98 22.89
C ALA A 395 -18.32 2.56 24.21
N ASN A 396 -18.07 1.87 25.31
CA ASN A 396 -18.60 2.21 26.64
C ASN A 396 -20.15 2.31 26.67
N GLY A 397 -20.82 1.37 25.98
CA GLY A 397 -22.28 1.24 26.02
C GLY A 397 -23.08 2.26 25.20
N LYS A 398 -22.44 3.19 24.49
CA LYS A 398 -23.12 4.15 23.62
C LYS A 398 -22.98 3.76 22.15
N PRO A 399 -24.05 3.25 21.49
CA PRO A 399 -24.01 2.88 20.09
C PRO A 399 -24.04 4.12 19.20
N THR A 400 -23.27 4.08 18.13
CA THR A 400 -23.28 5.06 17.03
C THR A 400 -23.55 4.30 15.74
N VAL A 401 -24.56 4.72 14.98
CA VAL A 401 -24.95 4.10 13.71
C VAL A 401 -24.60 5.05 12.58
N VAL A 402 -23.89 4.55 11.56
CA VAL A 402 -23.41 5.37 10.43
C VAL A 402 -23.73 4.66 9.11
N PRO A 403 -24.58 5.26 8.25
CA PRO A 403 -24.81 4.78 6.89
C PRO A 403 -23.71 5.29 5.94
N SER A 404 -23.27 4.43 5.04
CA SER A 404 -22.25 4.73 4.01
C SER A 404 -22.78 4.33 2.62
N PRO A 405 -23.56 5.18 1.95
CA PRO A 405 -24.00 4.95 0.58
C PRO A 405 -22.87 5.23 -0.42
N ARG A 406 -22.92 4.53 -1.57
CA ARG A 406 -22.03 4.70 -2.71
C ARG A 406 -22.79 4.43 -4.02
N LEU A 407 -22.49 5.22 -5.05
CA LEU A 407 -22.90 4.94 -6.42
C LEU A 407 -21.70 5.13 -7.34
N GLY A 408 -21.33 4.05 -8.03
CA GLY A 408 -20.34 4.05 -9.10
C GLY A 408 -21.03 3.87 -10.46
N VAL A 409 -20.48 4.51 -11.49
CA VAL A 409 -20.92 4.36 -12.88
C VAL A 409 -19.69 4.23 -13.75
N ARG A 410 -19.67 3.22 -14.62
CA ARG A 410 -18.70 3.09 -15.70
C ARG A 410 -19.43 3.09 -17.04
N PHE A 411 -18.92 3.86 -17.98
CA PHE A 411 -19.43 3.96 -19.34
C PHE A 411 -18.35 3.54 -20.33
N ARG A 412 -18.64 2.55 -21.17
CA ARG A 412 -17.78 2.06 -22.24
C ARG A 412 -18.40 2.42 -23.59
N PRO A 413 -18.00 3.56 -24.19
CA PRO A 413 -18.62 4.04 -25.43
C PRO A 413 -18.37 3.15 -26.63
N PHE A 414 -17.29 2.34 -26.59
CA PHE A 414 -16.86 1.49 -27.71
C PHE A 414 -16.34 0.14 -27.19
N ASP A 415 -16.85 -0.97 -27.69
CA ASP A 415 -16.47 -2.32 -27.25
C ASP A 415 -15.02 -2.68 -27.62
N ASN A 416 -14.54 -2.19 -28.78
CA ASN A 416 -13.21 -2.53 -29.32
C ASN A 416 -12.11 -1.54 -28.97
N VAL A 417 -12.45 -0.43 -28.31
CA VAL A 417 -11.51 0.61 -27.87
C VAL A 417 -11.41 0.52 -26.35
N GLY A 418 -10.27 0.21 -25.82
CA GLY A 418 -10.06 0.06 -24.39
C GLY A 418 -10.28 1.36 -23.58
N LEU A 419 -11.24 2.18 -23.98
CA LEU A 419 -11.63 3.46 -23.39
C LEU A 419 -12.81 3.27 -22.45
N SER A 420 -12.72 3.78 -21.24
CA SER A 420 -13.87 3.89 -20.33
C SER A 420 -13.87 5.19 -19.55
N LEU A 421 -15.07 5.74 -19.36
CA LEU A 421 -15.36 6.85 -18.46
C LEU A 421 -15.93 6.28 -17.17
N ARG A 422 -15.68 6.94 -16.06
CA ARG A 422 -16.18 6.52 -14.75
C ARG A 422 -16.56 7.71 -13.91
N GLY A 423 -17.57 7.53 -13.07
CA GLY A 423 -18.01 8.46 -12.06
C GLY A 423 -18.27 7.74 -10.75
N LEU A 424 -18.01 8.39 -9.63
CA LEU A 424 -18.25 7.87 -8.30
C LEU A 424 -18.73 8.98 -7.38
N ALA A 425 -19.76 8.68 -6.57
CA ALA A 425 -20.14 9.47 -5.41
C ALA A 425 -20.28 8.54 -4.21
N ALA A 426 -19.63 8.87 -3.08
CA ALA A 426 -19.63 8.02 -1.91
C ALA A 426 -19.49 8.82 -0.62
N ARG A 427 -20.13 8.33 0.44
CA ARG A 427 -19.92 8.75 1.80
C ARG A 427 -18.95 7.80 2.49
N ALA A 428 -18.03 8.34 3.28
CA ALA A 428 -17.12 7.58 4.12
C ALA A 428 -16.99 8.24 5.49
N PHE A 429 -16.61 7.45 6.49
CA PHE A 429 -16.48 7.93 7.86
C PHE A 429 -15.27 7.30 8.56
N ARG A 430 -14.88 7.91 9.70
CA ARG A 430 -13.89 7.34 10.60
C ARG A 430 -14.34 7.48 12.04
N TYR A 431 -14.47 6.36 12.74
CA TYR A 431 -14.71 6.34 14.17
C TYR A 431 -13.43 6.70 14.93
N PRO A 432 -13.51 7.48 16.04
CA PRO A 432 -12.34 7.87 16.83
C PRO A 432 -11.55 6.67 17.35
N THR A 433 -10.22 6.81 17.42
CA THR A 433 -9.33 5.80 17.97
C THR A 433 -9.39 5.75 19.50
N PHE A 434 -8.86 4.69 20.10
CA PHE A 434 -8.78 4.63 21.57
C PHE A 434 -7.89 5.73 22.14
N ASN A 435 -6.76 6.09 21.49
CA ASN A 435 -5.94 7.21 21.93
C ASN A 435 -6.70 8.53 21.89
N GLU A 436 -7.46 8.80 20.84
CA GLU A 436 -8.24 10.04 20.74
C GLU A 436 -9.31 10.13 21.82
N ARG A 437 -9.88 9.01 22.24
CA ARG A 437 -10.94 9.03 23.27
C ARG A 437 -10.43 8.88 24.69
N TYR A 438 -9.39 8.09 24.91
CA TYR A 438 -9.04 7.59 26.25
C TYR A 438 -7.58 7.77 26.64
N TYR A 439 -6.75 8.47 25.85
CA TYR A 439 -5.36 8.72 26.22
C TYR A 439 -5.28 9.73 27.38
N GLU A 440 -4.51 9.40 28.42
CA GLU A 440 -4.29 10.30 29.57
C GLU A 440 -2.86 10.84 29.58
N PRO A 441 -2.70 12.19 29.87
CA PRO A 441 -3.76 13.18 29.89
C PRO A 441 -4.16 13.65 28.49
N GLY A 442 -5.44 13.96 28.27
CA GLY A 442 -5.88 14.69 27.09
C GLY A 442 -6.90 14.01 26.17
N GLY A 443 -7.20 12.72 26.33
CA GLY A 443 -8.24 12.06 25.53
C GLY A 443 -9.63 12.71 25.70
N SER A 444 -10.49 12.61 24.67
CA SER A 444 -11.83 13.20 24.64
C SER A 444 -12.90 12.11 24.36
N PRO A 445 -13.60 11.61 25.40
CA PRO A 445 -14.52 10.46 25.26
C PRO A 445 -15.73 10.73 24.35
N ASN A 446 -16.12 11.99 24.19
CA ASN A 446 -17.33 12.41 23.47
C ASN A 446 -17.10 12.78 21.98
N LEU A 447 -15.96 12.40 21.41
CA LEU A 447 -15.68 12.64 20.00
C LEU A 447 -16.70 11.95 19.09
N ARG A 448 -17.18 12.72 18.10
CA ARG A 448 -18.02 12.21 17.02
C ARG A 448 -17.15 11.57 15.92
N PRO A 449 -17.70 10.64 15.14
CA PRO A 449 -17.03 10.16 13.93
C PRO A 449 -16.76 11.31 12.95
N GLU A 450 -15.60 11.26 12.29
CA GLU A 450 -15.35 12.10 11.11
C GLU A 450 -16.22 11.62 9.95
N ASP A 451 -16.77 12.54 9.16
CA ASP A 451 -17.68 12.28 8.05
C ASP A 451 -17.21 12.96 6.78
N GLY A 452 -17.21 12.25 5.66
CA GLY A 452 -16.74 12.75 4.40
C GLY A 452 -17.56 12.29 3.19
N TRP A 453 -17.82 13.23 2.28
CA TRP A 453 -18.39 12.96 0.96
C TRP A 453 -17.34 13.15 -0.12
N THR A 454 -17.19 12.16 -0.98
CA THR A 454 -16.26 12.18 -2.11
C THR A 454 -17.01 12.01 -3.41
N THR A 455 -16.67 12.86 -4.39
CA THR A 455 -17.08 12.72 -5.79
C THR A 455 -15.83 12.61 -6.65
N GLU A 456 -15.88 11.75 -7.68
CA GLU A 456 -14.78 11.61 -8.64
C GLU A 456 -15.32 11.37 -10.04
N GLY A 457 -14.57 11.89 -11.02
CA GLY A 457 -14.74 11.60 -12.44
C GLY A 457 -13.41 11.15 -13.05
N GLY A 458 -13.43 10.17 -13.92
CA GLY A 458 -12.20 9.66 -14.48
C GLY A 458 -12.35 9.07 -15.86
N LEU A 459 -11.21 9.03 -16.54
CA LEU A 459 -10.98 8.41 -17.84
C LEU A 459 -9.95 7.29 -17.67
N SER A 460 -10.15 6.15 -18.29
CA SER A 460 -9.13 5.12 -18.43
C SER A 460 -9.07 4.61 -19.85
N TYR A 461 -7.85 4.41 -20.32
CA TYR A 461 -7.55 3.84 -21.63
C TYR A 461 -6.57 2.69 -21.49
N ARG A 462 -6.85 1.58 -22.16
CA ARG A 462 -6.00 0.39 -22.18
C ARG A 462 -5.83 -0.12 -23.59
N LEU A 463 -4.58 -0.27 -24.00
CA LEU A 463 -4.19 -0.86 -25.27
C LEU A 463 -3.35 -2.11 -24.99
N ALA A 464 -3.91 -3.29 -25.27
CA ALA A 464 -3.19 -4.55 -25.23
C ALA A 464 -2.82 -4.97 -26.66
N ARG A 465 -1.58 -5.39 -26.85
CA ARG A 465 -1.01 -5.94 -28.09
C ARG A 465 -0.24 -7.21 -27.76
N PRO A 466 -0.02 -8.15 -28.69
CA PRO A 466 0.74 -9.37 -28.42
C PRO A 466 2.10 -9.11 -27.73
N ASN A 467 2.79 -8.04 -28.12
CA ASN A 467 4.13 -7.71 -27.59
C ASN A 467 4.12 -6.55 -26.59
N GLY A 468 2.98 -6.16 -26.04
CA GLY A 468 2.97 -5.04 -25.11
C GLY A 468 1.61 -4.62 -24.58
N LEU A 469 1.68 -3.88 -23.49
CA LEU A 469 0.54 -3.28 -22.80
C LEU A 469 0.83 -1.80 -22.59
N PHE A 470 -0.15 -0.95 -22.85
CA PHE A 470 -0.16 0.44 -22.43
C PHE A 470 -1.47 0.72 -21.69
N ALA A 471 -1.38 1.41 -20.55
CA ALA A 471 -2.54 1.83 -19.79
C ALA A 471 -2.34 3.26 -19.29
N ALA A 472 -3.38 4.08 -19.43
CA ALA A 472 -3.43 5.46 -18.97
C ALA A 472 -4.72 5.67 -18.16
N LYS A 473 -4.62 6.40 -17.05
CA LYS A 473 -5.77 6.79 -16.23
C LYS A 473 -5.63 8.26 -15.84
N ALA A 474 -6.74 8.99 -15.87
CA ALA A 474 -6.87 10.34 -15.32
C ALA A 474 -8.09 10.37 -14.40
N THR A 475 -7.96 11.01 -13.24
CA THR A 475 -9.07 11.12 -12.27
C THR A 475 -9.04 12.48 -11.62
N ALA A 476 -10.14 13.22 -11.71
CA ALA A 476 -10.41 14.39 -10.90
C ALA A 476 -11.26 13.98 -9.69
N PHE A 477 -10.98 14.54 -8.52
CA PHE A 477 -11.71 14.23 -7.30
C PHE A 477 -11.98 15.49 -6.48
N ALA A 478 -13.04 15.41 -5.66
CA ALA A 478 -13.35 16.40 -4.63
C ALA A 478 -13.90 15.69 -3.39
N THR A 479 -13.38 16.01 -2.22
CA THR A 479 -13.81 15.47 -0.92
C THR A 479 -14.10 16.60 0.05
N ARG A 480 -15.27 16.58 0.66
CA ARG A 480 -15.64 17.46 1.77
C ARG A 480 -15.64 16.65 3.05
N LEU A 481 -14.88 17.10 4.04
CA LEU A 481 -14.75 16.46 5.35
C LEU A 481 -15.35 17.37 6.42
N THR A 482 -16.13 16.79 7.31
CA THR A 482 -16.69 17.45 8.51
C THR A 482 -16.32 16.67 9.77
N ASP A 483 -16.40 17.32 10.91
CA ASP A 483 -16.04 16.75 12.22
C ASP A 483 -14.63 16.16 12.29
N LYS A 484 -13.68 16.70 11.50
CA LYS A 484 -12.30 16.22 11.50
C LYS A 484 -11.71 16.34 12.90
N ILE A 485 -11.11 15.24 13.38
CA ILE A 485 -10.46 15.19 14.69
C ILE A 485 -9.05 15.73 14.55
N VAL A 486 -8.75 16.76 15.36
CA VAL A 486 -7.45 17.42 15.41
C VAL A 486 -6.98 17.50 16.84
N TRP A 487 -5.74 17.10 17.10
CA TRP A 487 -5.07 17.32 18.36
C TRP A 487 -4.62 18.79 18.43
N GLN A 488 -5.02 19.48 19.47
CA GLN A 488 -4.69 20.89 19.71
C GLN A 488 -4.32 21.16 21.16
N PRO A 489 -3.53 22.22 21.43
CA PRO A 489 -3.24 22.64 22.80
C PRO A 489 -4.56 22.94 23.53
N SER A 490 -4.73 22.39 24.73
CA SER A 490 -5.97 22.53 25.52
C SER A 490 -5.72 23.25 26.83
N TYR A 491 -4.99 22.62 27.74
CA TYR A 491 -4.73 23.19 29.09
C TYR A 491 -3.31 22.83 29.54
N VAL A 492 -2.87 23.46 30.66
CA VAL A 492 -1.54 23.21 31.21
C VAL A 492 -1.69 22.48 32.55
N VAL A 493 -0.98 21.37 32.72
CA VAL A 493 -0.89 20.61 33.97
C VAL A 493 0.57 20.61 34.44
N SER A 494 0.82 21.12 35.64
CA SER A 494 2.17 21.17 36.20
C SER A 494 3.22 21.79 35.27
N GLY A 495 2.85 22.85 34.53
CA GLY A 495 3.73 23.52 33.56
C GLY A 495 3.86 22.81 32.22
N VAL A 496 3.21 21.67 31.99
CA VAL A 496 3.24 20.92 30.74
C VAL A 496 1.96 21.18 29.94
N GLN A 497 2.11 21.59 28.67
CA GLN A 497 1.00 21.77 27.76
C GLN A 497 0.37 20.42 27.42
N VAL A 498 -0.91 20.25 27.75
CA VAL A 498 -1.70 19.08 27.37
C VAL A 498 -2.33 19.32 26.01
N TRP A 499 -2.25 18.31 25.14
CA TRP A 499 -2.91 18.28 23.84
C TRP A 499 -4.15 17.41 23.94
N SER A 500 -5.26 17.89 23.42
CA SER A 500 -6.54 17.16 23.41
C SER A 500 -7.12 17.12 22.00
N PRO A 501 -7.71 15.98 21.58
CA PRO A 501 -8.39 15.87 20.32
C PRO A 501 -9.80 16.45 20.41
N SER A 502 -10.25 17.10 19.35
CA SER A 502 -11.59 17.67 19.25
C SER A 502 -12.10 17.67 17.82
N ASN A 503 -13.43 17.62 17.64
CA ASN A 503 -14.09 17.71 16.34
C ASN A 503 -14.25 19.20 15.96
N VAL A 504 -13.18 19.85 15.57
CA VAL A 504 -13.19 21.30 15.32
C VAL A 504 -12.99 21.66 13.86
N SER A 505 -12.70 20.70 13.00
CA SER A 505 -12.19 21.00 11.68
C SER A 505 -13.14 20.57 10.56
N ARG A 506 -13.27 21.46 9.57
CA ARG A 506 -13.80 21.14 8.25
C ARG A 506 -12.62 21.12 7.29
N GLY A 507 -12.59 20.17 6.37
CA GLY A 507 -11.59 20.08 5.33
C GLY A 507 -12.24 20.00 3.95
N TYR A 508 -11.55 20.53 2.98
CA TYR A 508 -11.91 20.37 1.57
C TYR A 508 -10.66 19.93 0.81
N SER A 509 -10.76 18.83 0.09
CA SER A 509 -9.66 18.31 -0.72
C SER A 509 -10.12 18.07 -2.14
N ARG A 510 -9.38 18.60 -3.11
CA ARG A 510 -9.63 18.39 -4.55
C ARG A 510 -8.32 18.17 -5.27
N GLY A 511 -8.38 17.56 -6.42
CA GLY A 511 -7.16 17.35 -7.17
C GLY A 511 -7.32 16.53 -8.43
N LEU A 512 -6.16 16.22 -9.01
CA LEU A 512 -6.00 15.43 -10.22
C LEU A 512 -4.96 14.34 -10.01
N GLU A 513 -5.28 13.13 -10.40
CA GLU A 513 -4.40 11.98 -10.39
C GLU A 513 -4.23 11.45 -11.82
N LEU A 514 -2.98 11.34 -12.29
CA LEU A 514 -2.64 10.78 -13.59
C LEU A 514 -1.76 9.55 -13.40
N SER A 515 -2.06 8.47 -14.09
CA SER A 515 -1.29 7.23 -14.07
C SER A 515 -1.03 6.75 -15.48
N LEU A 516 0.23 6.47 -15.77
CA LEU A 516 0.68 5.85 -17.02
C LEU A 516 1.45 4.59 -16.69
N ARG A 517 1.23 3.51 -17.43
CA ARG A 517 1.98 2.26 -17.34
C ARG A 517 2.15 1.68 -18.73
N GLY A 518 3.35 1.23 -19.02
CA GLY A 518 3.66 0.55 -20.27
C GLY A 518 4.63 -0.60 -20.06
N ARG A 519 4.46 -1.66 -20.87
CA ARG A 519 5.40 -2.77 -21.04
C ARG A 519 5.43 -3.13 -22.51
N ARG A 520 6.62 -3.32 -23.06
CA ARG A 520 6.82 -3.74 -24.44
C ARG A 520 7.97 -4.73 -24.54
N GLN A 521 7.73 -5.84 -25.18
CA GLN A 521 8.74 -6.79 -25.60
C GLN A 521 9.20 -6.39 -27.00
N LEU A 522 10.46 -5.98 -27.13
CA LEU A 522 11.06 -5.57 -28.41
C LEU A 522 11.67 -6.75 -29.15
N ARG A 523 12.24 -7.70 -28.38
CA ARG A 523 12.77 -8.99 -28.84
C ARG A 523 12.43 -10.04 -27.78
N SER A 524 12.65 -11.32 -28.09
CA SER A 524 12.45 -12.42 -27.12
C SER A 524 13.20 -12.19 -25.80
N ASP A 525 14.36 -11.57 -25.87
CA ASP A 525 15.28 -11.31 -24.76
C ASP A 525 15.29 -9.87 -24.24
N LEU A 526 14.57 -8.91 -24.89
CA LEU A 526 14.60 -7.49 -24.55
C LEU A 526 13.20 -6.97 -24.20
N ILE A 527 13.01 -6.65 -22.93
CA ILE A 527 11.75 -6.12 -22.38
C ILE A 527 11.98 -4.72 -21.82
N LEU A 528 11.12 -3.78 -22.23
CA LEU A 528 11.02 -2.45 -21.65
C LEU A 528 9.74 -2.36 -20.82
N SER A 529 9.82 -1.80 -19.63
CA SER A 529 8.65 -1.48 -18.81
C SER A 529 8.85 -0.17 -18.06
N GLY A 530 7.77 0.53 -17.78
CA GLY A 530 7.86 1.78 -17.06
C GLY A 530 6.49 2.35 -16.74
N GLY A 531 6.51 3.45 -15.99
CA GLY A 531 5.29 4.15 -15.67
C GLY A 531 5.53 5.47 -14.93
N SER A 532 4.44 6.17 -14.74
CA SER A 532 4.38 7.48 -14.11
C SER A 532 3.13 7.56 -13.24
N GLN A 533 3.27 8.18 -12.07
CA GLN A 533 2.17 8.56 -11.19
C GLN A 533 2.33 10.03 -10.85
N PHE A 534 1.39 10.86 -11.30
CA PHE A 534 1.32 12.26 -10.93
C PHE A 534 0.09 12.50 -10.08
N THR A 535 0.25 13.24 -9.00
CA THR A 535 -0.85 13.65 -8.12
C THR A 535 -0.72 15.14 -7.83
N HIS A 536 -1.79 15.89 -8.07
CA HIS A 536 -1.98 17.26 -7.59
C HIS A 536 -3.11 17.25 -6.56
N THR A 537 -2.87 17.85 -5.38
CA THR A 537 -3.83 17.86 -4.27
C THR A 537 -3.85 19.22 -3.59
N ASP A 538 -4.97 19.93 -3.69
CA ASP A 538 -5.30 21.07 -2.84
C ASP A 538 -6.16 20.55 -1.68
N ALA A 539 -5.57 20.46 -0.49
CA ALA A 539 -6.25 20.00 0.71
C ALA A 539 -6.28 21.14 1.73
N GLU A 540 -7.42 21.79 1.85
CA GLU A 540 -7.58 23.05 2.55
C GLU A 540 -8.24 22.89 3.92
N ASN A 541 -7.81 23.71 4.87
CA ASN A 541 -8.51 23.91 6.15
C ASN A 541 -9.69 24.86 5.94
N ARG A 542 -10.89 24.41 6.24
CA ARG A 542 -12.14 25.20 6.15
C ARG A 542 -12.88 25.27 7.49
N ALA A 543 -12.13 25.21 8.60
CA ALA A 543 -12.70 25.18 9.96
C ALA A 543 -13.30 26.50 10.40
N ASN A 544 -12.50 27.55 10.45
CA ASN A 544 -12.88 28.86 10.94
C ASN A 544 -12.47 29.95 9.94
N PRO A 545 -13.44 30.70 9.33
CA PRO A 545 -13.14 31.76 8.38
C PRO A 545 -12.24 32.88 8.93
N ASP A 546 -12.29 33.15 10.24
CA ASP A 546 -11.50 34.19 10.89
C ASP A 546 -10.07 33.77 11.24
N SER A 547 -9.74 32.49 11.02
CA SER A 547 -8.40 31.94 11.29
C SER A 547 -7.44 32.25 10.13
N PRO A 548 -6.18 32.64 10.40
CA PRO A 548 -5.14 32.73 9.37
C PRO A 548 -4.90 31.41 8.62
N ALA A 549 -5.29 30.28 9.21
CA ALA A 549 -5.21 28.96 8.58
C ALA A 549 -6.39 28.62 7.65
N TYR A 550 -7.38 29.54 7.49
CA TYR A 550 -8.51 29.27 6.61
C TYR A 550 -8.11 29.32 5.14
N GLY A 551 -8.44 28.27 4.39
CA GLY A 551 -8.03 28.12 2.99
C GLY A 551 -6.59 27.64 2.82
N ALA A 552 -5.80 27.56 3.89
CA ALA A 552 -4.43 27.09 3.83
C ALA A 552 -4.35 25.57 3.63
N GLN A 553 -3.28 25.12 2.96
CA GLN A 553 -2.98 23.71 2.73
C GLN A 553 -2.77 22.96 4.06
N LEU A 554 -3.35 21.79 4.18
CA LEU A 554 -3.15 20.95 5.37
C LEU A 554 -1.67 20.61 5.55
N PRO A 555 -1.17 20.63 6.81
CA PRO A 555 0.24 20.34 7.08
C PRO A 555 0.69 18.98 6.58
N TYR A 556 1.91 18.96 6.03
CA TYR A 556 2.56 17.77 5.44
C TYR A 556 1.85 17.13 4.25
N VAL A 557 0.88 17.79 3.64
CA VAL A 557 0.27 17.36 2.38
C VAL A 557 0.99 18.06 1.21
N PRO A 558 1.72 17.34 0.35
CA PRO A 558 2.36 17.96 -0.82
C PRO A 558 1.31 18.38 -1.84
N LYS A 559 1.43 19.60 -2.38
CA LYS A 559 0.57 20.04 -3.48
C LYS A 559 0.75 19.21 -4.74
N GLN A 560 1.99 18.74 -4.98
CA GLN A 560 2.30 17.91 -6.15
C GLN A 560 3.27 16.79 -5.77
N THR A 561 3.02 15.60 -6.32
CA THR A 561 3.97 14.49 -6.31
C THR A 561 4.06 13.88 -7.70
N TRP A 562 5.27 13.53 -8.11
CA TRP A 562 5.50 12.84 -9.36
C TRP A 562 6.47 11.67 -9.14
N LYS A 563 6.03 10.48 -9.47
CA LYS A 563 6.81 9.24 -9.36
C LYS A 563 6.97 8.64 -10.74
N LEU A 564 8.22 8.38 -11.10
CA LEU A 564 8.60 7.86 -12.41
C LEU A 564 9.43 6.60 -12.19
N TRP A 565 9.19 5.58 -12.96
CA TRP A 565 10.03 4.38 -12.96
C TRP A 565 10.20 3.82 -14.37
N GLY A 566 11.35 3.23 -14.62
CA GLY A 566 11.65 2.53 -15.85
C GLY A 566 12.54 1.33 -15.61
N ARG A 567 12.38 0.28 -16.40
CA ARG A 567 13.21 -0.93 -16.39
C ARG A 567 13.49 -1.39 -17.80
N VAL A 568 14.72 -1.78 -18.02
CA VAL A 568 15.19 -2.51 -19.19
C VAL A 568 15.64 -3.88 -18.73
N GLY A 569 15.10 -4.95 -19.28
CA GLY A 569 15.51 -6.33 -19.05
C GLY A 569 16.11 -6.91 -20.33
N TRP A 570 17.31 -7.49 -20.26
CA TRP A 570 18.00 -8.10 -21.39
C TRP A 570 18.88 -9.27 -20.91
N ASN A 571 18.58 -10.50 -21.39
CA ASN A 571 19.38 -11.70 -21.12
C ASN A 571 19.80 -11.85 -19.62
N GLY A 572 18.83 -11.90 -18.71
CA GLY A 572 19.09 -12.00 -17.27
C GLY A 572 19.55 -10.69 -16.61
N LEU A 573 20.09 -9.72 -17.37
CA LEU A 573 20.40 -8.38 -16.85
C LEU A 573 19.15 -7.52 -16.77
N SER A 574 18.96 -6.83 -15.66
CA SER A 574 17.93 -5.80 -15.55
C SER A 574 18.48 -4.51 -14.94
N LEU A 575 18.19 -3.40 -15.59
CA LEU A 575 18.48 -2.05 -15.12
C LEU A 575 17.18 -1.35 -14.79
N SER A 576 17.07 -0.77 -13.61
CA SER A 576 15.88 -0.04 -13.19
C SER A 576 16.25 1.31 -12.59
N ALA A 577 15.43 2.32 -12.88
CA ALA A 577 15.52 3.64 -12.28
C ALA A 577 14.15 4.02 -11.70
N THR A 578 14.17 4.62 -10.51
CA THR A 578 12.96 5.16 -9.86
C THR A 578 13.24 6.57 -9.37
N SER A 579 12.41 7.53 -9.77
CA SER A 579 12.52 8.93 -9.36
C SER A 579 11.25 9.35 -8.62
N ARG A 580 11.43 10.00 -7.47
CA ARG A 580 10.35 10.58 -6.65
C ARG A 580 10.58 12.08 -6.53
N LEU A 581 9.68 12.85 -7.14
CA LEU A 581 9.65 14.31 -7.01
C LEU A 581 8.48 14.67 -6.10
N VAL A 582 8.77 15.37 -5.02
CA VAL A 582 7.77 15.81 -4.05
C VAL A 582 7.86 17.31 -3.91
N GLY A 583 6.76 17.99 -4.15
CA GLY A 583 6.65 19.45 -4.09
C GLY A 583 6.71 20.00 -2.67
N THR A 584 6.48 21.29 -2.54
CA THR A 584 6.45 22.01 -1.27
C THR A 584 5.42 21.39 -0.32
N ARG A 585 5.77 21.28 0.96
CA ARG A 585 4.91 20.83 2.06
C ARG A 585 5.00 21.84 3.18
N PHE A 586 3.88 22.37 3.59
CA PHE A 586 3.82 23.25 4.76
C PHE A 586 3.83 22.41 6.04
N TYR A 587 4.51 22.84 7.08
CA TYR A 587 4.47 22.19 8.39
C TYR A 587 3.76 23.05 9.45
N SER A 588 3.49 24.33 9.15
CA SER A 588 2.57 25.20 9.91
C SER A 588 1.19 25.20 9.28
N ALA A 589 0.16 25.44 10.09
CA ALA A 589 -1.23 25.41 9.63
C ALA A 589 -1.63 26.62 8.77
N ASP A 590 -0.87 27.70 8.85
CA ASP A 590 -1.06 28.99 8.15
C ASP A 590 -0.17 29.16 6.91
N GLU A 591 0.47 28.11 6.45
CA GLU A 591 1.46 28.10 5.35
C GLU A 591 2.70 28.99 5.58
N SER A 592 2.89 29.58 6.75
CA SER A 592 4.04 30.46 7.04
C SER A 592 5.38 29.74 6.96
N ASN A 593 5.40 28.42 7.12
CA ASN A 593 6.59 27.62 7.16
C ASN A 593 6.48 26.38 6.28
N ALA A 594 7.50 26.13 5.44
CA ALA A 594 7.50 25.06 4.47
C ALA A 594 8.76 24.21 4.48
N LEU A 595 8.63 22.96 4.07
CA LEU A 595 9.71 22.08 3.64
C LEU A 595 9.93 22.24 2.14
N SER A 596 11.18 22.40 1.74
CA SER A 596 11.58 22.53 0.35
C SER A 596 11.20 21.29 -0.47
N PRO A 597 10.90 21.46 -1.77
CA PRO A 597 10.74 20.33 -2.69
C PRO A 597 12.00 19.48 -2.74
N TYR A 598 11.84 18.19 -3.03
CA TYR A 598 12.98 17.30 -3.23
C TYR A 598 12.75 16.30 -4.37
N GLN A 599 13.87 15.82 -4.92
CA GLN A 599 13.91 14.70 -5.83
C GLN A 599 14.84 13.63 -5.26
N ALA A 600 14.36 12.41 -5.14
CA ALA A 600 15.15 11.24 -4.82
C ALA A 600 15.17 10.29 -6.03
N LEU A 601 16.37 9.94 -6.51
CA LEU A 601 16.59 9.02 -7.62
C LEU A 601 17.29 7.78 -7.10
N ASP A 602 16.71 6.61 -7.37
CA ASP A 602 17.26 5.31 -7.01
C ASP A 602 17.56 4.52 -8.30
N LEU A 603 18.74 3.87 -8.36
CA LEU A 603 19.15 3.00 -9.44
C LEU A 603 19.33 1.57 -8.92
N ARG A 604 18.91 0.58 -9.70
CA ARG A 604 19.05 -0.83 -9.39
C ARG A 604 19.54 -1.59 -10.61
N VAL A 605 20.50 -2.47 -10.36
CA VAL A 605 21.02 -3.46 -11.31
C VAL A 605 20.74 -4.84 -10.73
N ALA A 606 20.23 -5.75 -11.52
CA ALA A 606 20.16 -7.16 -11.12
C ALA A 606 20.60 -8.02 -12.30
N TYR A 607 21.31 -9.09 -11.98
CA TYR A 607 21.68 -10.10 -12.94
C TYR A 607 21.29 -11.48 -12.39
N GLU A 608 20.65 -12.26 -13.24
CA GLU A 608 20.10 -13.57 -12.92
C GLU A 608 20.84 -14.64 -13.76
N TRP A 609 21.39 -15.65 -13.08
CA TRP A 609 22.06 -16.80 -13.69
C TRP A 609 21.21 -18.05 -13.49
N SER A 610 21.04 -18.84 -14.52
CA SER A 610 20.51 -20.19 -14.41
C SER A 610 21.64 -21.15 -13.95
N LEU A 611 21.42 -21.86 -12.87
CA LEU A 611 22.36 -22.82 -12.28
C LEU A 611 21.72 -24.22 -12.24
N GLY A 612 21.78 -24.94 -13.37
CA GLY A 612 21.08 -26.21 -13.49
C GLY A 612 19.56 -26.02 -13.36
N THR A 613 18.96 -26.65 -12.35
CA THR A 613 17.52 -26.48 -12.07
C THR A 613 17.22 -25.23 -11.22
N GLY A 614 18.22 -24.53 -10.69
CA GLY A 614 18.05 -23.36 -9.83
C GLY A 614 18.45 -22.04 -10.53
N GLU A 615 18.22 -20.95 -9.82
CA GLU A 615 18.60 -19.61 -10.25
C GLU A 615 19.35 -18.88 -9.13
N LEU A 616 20.37 -18.13 -9.52
CA LEU A 616 21.10 -17.20 -8.67
C LEU A 616 20.89 -15.78 -9.18
N ALA A 617 20.51 -14.85 -8.33
CA ALA A 617 20.43 -13.44 -8.68
C ALA A 617 21.30 -12.59 -7.77
N LEU A 618 22.12 -11.72 -8.36
CA LEU A 618 22.83 -10.64 -7.68
C LEU A 618 22.08 -9.34 -7.94
N VAL A 619 21.76 -8.62 -6.87
CA VAL A 619 21.07 -7.34 -6.93
C VAL A 619 21.92 -6.29 -6.23
N ALA A 620 22.23 -5.21 -6.92
CA ALA A 620 22.86 -4.00 -6.37
C ALA A 620 21.93 -2.80 -6.56
N GLN A 621 21.80 -1.98 -5.55
CA GLN A 621 20.96 -0.78 -5.58
C GLN A 621 21.72 0.41 -4.97
N VAL A 622 21.65 1.55 -5.63
CA VAL A 622 22.09 2.83 -5.08
C VAL A 622 20.87 3.70 -4.88
N LYS A 623 20.58 4.03 -3.63
CA LYS A 623 19.48 4.92 -3.25
C LYS A 623 19.96 6.35 -3.15
N ASN A 624 19.08 7.31 -3.49
CA ASN A 624 19.37 8.74 -3.47
C ASN A 624 20.66 9.09 -4.24
N VAL A 625 20.78 8.63 -5.50
CA VAL A 625 21.97 8.81 -6.36
C VAL A 625 22.39 10.27 -6.49
N LEU A 626 21.42 11.19 -6.48
CA LEU A 626 21.64 12.63 -6.57
C LEU A 626 22.21 13.24 -5.28
N ASP A 627 22.38 12.44 -4.22
CA ASP A 627 22.83 12.84 -2.89
C ASP A 627 22.06 14.05 -2.31
N ARG A 628 20.76 14.09 -2.57
CA ARG A 628 19.91 15.17 -2.08
C ARG A 628 19.70 15.05 -0.58
N ARG A 629 19.91 16.13 0.13
CA ARG A 629 19.55 16.24 1.55
C ARG A 629 18.10 16.68 1.64
N TYR A 630 17.27 15.88 2.24
CA TYR A 630 15.84 16.15 2.36
C TYR A 630 15.24 15.58 3.63
N GLU A 631 14.11 16.12 3.99
CA GLU A 631 13.27 15.68 5.10
C GLU A 631 11.86 15.40 4.57
N ILE A 632 11.24 14.33 5.04
CA ILE A 632 9.81 14.07 4.78
C ILE A 632 8.97 14.75 5.87
N VAL A 633 9.43 14.66 7.10
CA VAL A 633 8.91 15.38 8.27
C VAL A 633 10.03 16.28 8.78
N ARG A 634 9.68 17.51 9.15
CA ARG A 634 10.65 18.51 9.62
C ARG A 634 11.49 17.95 10.76
N LEU A 635 12.81 18.21 10.71
CA LEU A 635 13.81 17.75 11.67
C LEU A 635 14.03 16.23 11.73
N TYR A 636 13.49 15.50 10.74
CA TYR A 636 13.75 14.08 10.54
C TYR A 636 14.49 13.86 9.23
N PRO A 637 15.83 14.04 9.22
CA PRO A 637 16.63 13.89 8.02
C PRO A 637 16.56 12.48 7.46
N MET A 638 16.55 12.39 6.12
CA MET A 638 16.61 11.14 5.38
C MET A 638 18.06 10.81 5.00
N PRO A 639 18.40 9.52 4.80
CA PRO A 639 19.75 9.10 4.44
C PRO A 639 20.27 9.77 3.16
N PRO A 640 21.55 10.17 3.12
CA PRO A 640 22.21 10.59 1.90
C PRO A 640 22.38 9.41 0.93
N ARG A 641 23.11 9.59 -0.18
CA ARG A 641 23.39 8.52 -1.14
C ARG A 641 24.02 7.32 -0.43
N HIS A 642 23.47 6.13 -0.67
CA HIS A 642 23.96 4.88 -0.10
C HIS A 642 23.65 3.70 -1.00
N ALA A 643 24.42 2.62 -0.82
CA ALA A 643 24.30 1.41 -1.60
C ALA A 643 23.86 0.23 -0.72
N THR A 644 23.11 -0.70 -1.33
CA THR A 644 22.73 -2.00 -0.79
C THR A 644 22.98 -3.07 -1.83
N PHE A 645 23.24 -4.29 -1.39
CA PHE A 645 23.38 -5.46 -2.24
C PHE A 645 22.62 -6.64 -1.66
N GLN A 646 22.20 -7.57 -2.52
CA GLN A 646 21.48 -8.77 -2.13
C GLN A 646 21.84 -9.91 -3.08
N LEU A 647 22.05 -11.09 -2.53
CA LEU A 647 22.15 -12.36 -3.25
C LEU A 647 20.87 -13.13 -3.02
N ARG A 648 20.30 -13.72 -4.08
CA ARG A 648 19.07 -14.52 -4.03
C ARG A 648 19.34 -15.86 -4.70
N PHE A 649 18.94 -16.92 -4.03
CA PHE A 649 18.94 -18.28 -4.57
C PHE A 649 17.50 -18.75 -4.67
N PHE A 650 17.18 -19.35 -5.78
CA PHE A 650 15.90 -19.93 -6.10
C PHE A 650 16.11 -21.38 -6.53
N PHE A 651 15.47 -22.30 -5.83
CA PHE A 651 15.54 -23.73 -6.10
C PHE A 651 14.12 -24.23 -6.37
N PRO A 652 13.68 -24.37 -7.62
CA PRO A 652 12.53 -25.21 -7.93
C PRO A 652 12.95 -26.65 -7.67
N ASN A 653 12.15 -27.41 -6.96
CA ASN A 653 12.43 -28.84 -6.82
C ASN A 653 12.09 -29.50 -8.15
N SER A 654 13.09 -30.07 -8.81
CA SER A 654 12.86 -30.96 -9.96
C SER A 654 12.31 -32.28 -9.40
N SER A 655 10.98 -32.45 -9.45
CA SER A 655 10.37 -33.78 -9.32
C SER A 655 10.60 -34.58 -10.57
#